data_38cad2c5df3dbb44b6c884a99f5fe7fd
#
_entry.id   38cad2c5df3dbb44b6c884a99f5fe7fd
#
_cell.length_a   1.000
_cell.length_b   1.000
_cell.length_c   1.000
_cell.angle_alpha   90.00
_cell.angle_beta   90.00
_cell.angle_gamma   90.00
#
_symmetry.space_group_name_H-M   'P 1'
#
loop_
_entity.id
_entity.type
_entity.pdbx_description
1 polymer ?
#
loop_
_entity_poly.entity_id
_entity_poly.type
_entity_poly.pdbx_seq_one_letter_code
_entity_poly.pdbx_strand_id
1 'polypeptide(L)'
;MGGLLFLVALTEPGSASAQVLDRIEIVETPGVAEIHIVFNARALYLRHTPSEKGDLIRIFLDFPDLDRSRRFARELAASPPSDLVPKFQVTFPDQATNGLSIKFERPVRFRVSQRDIRSSSRIVIAVKLDKPGISVVPPAEVKGPAVPKPPVAKGTGQSFDVPPFTPGMDIERYASDLMDLGRAALTAEESEKAVLIFNAALNLPPNKQSREAQEMIGVAREGTGDIDKAKAEYEHYLKIYPDGDGAVRVRQHLAKVADLKIAIAQGKVKKPAKKIDEMKVYGSVYEYYYGGYSQTQITDKVSNATTKFNNQDQSLLQSAFDITGRYRKDEYDTKLVVRGTQTYDLLADTEIRRNVSRLRALYLEHSSQDSYFVRVGRQPGNTGGVLDFRFDGVWFRYTAVPQFLNVNLLAGQPRQFSLASNYVPDDPRNFRADLKRYFYGVNVDIGPVAKAWSGNAYYINQMVNGVVDRRAVGTELRYAENGKNAFGLVDYDISYNVLNVAMLNGTWVTEGTTFTLLADHRRTPYLQTTNALFGTPNAQLENINPTNADLLREQAKAVTATSNLFLVGVLQAVSKDWQIGGDVRLNRISGTGQTNCLVILPGTSTLFLNPNATSDAACSLQAQPGTGNIYTYTAQAIGANFP
;
A
#
# COMPACT_ATOMS: atom_id res chain seq x y z
N MET A 1 35.06 7.92 -20.51
CA MET A 1 35.97 6.76 -20.57
C MET A 1 35.59 5.80 -19.46
N GLY A 2 35.35 4.51 -19.76
CA GLY A 2 35.14 3.45 -18.79
C GLY A 2 33.67 3.00 -18.66
N GLY A 3 33.12 2.44 -19.74
CA GLY A 3 31.88 1.67 -19.67
C GLY A 3 32.15 0.30 -19.08
N LEU A 4 31.49 -0.02 -17.96
CA LEU A 4 31.42 -1.38 -17.43
C LEU A 4 30.23 -2.08 -18.11
N LEU A 5 30.51 -2.80 -19.20
CA LEU A 5 29.57 -3.76 -19.78
C LEU A 5 29.49 -4.97 -18.84
N PHE A 6 28.39 -5.11 -18.10
CA PHE A 6 28.02 -6.38 -17.50
C PHE A 6 27.34 -7.24 -18.58
N LEU A 7 28.10 -8.16 -19.13
CA LEU A 7 27.57 -9.26 -19.94
C LEU A 7 26.90 -10.25 -18.97
N VAL A 8 25.60 -10.13 -18.79
CA VAL A 8 24.81 -11.17 -18.11
C VAL A 8 24.47 -12.22 -19.14
N ALA A 9 25.00 -13.41 -18.94
CA ALA A 9 24.65 -14.59 -19.72
C ALA A 9 23.13 -14.81 -19.63
N LEU A 10 22.48 -14.88 -20.78
CA LEU A 10 21.08 -15.25 -20.94
C LEU A 10 20.88 -16.72 -20.53
N THR A 11 20.60 -16.94 -19.27
CA THR A 11 19.81 -18.09 -18.84
C THR A 11 18.37 -17.61 -18.86
N GLU A 12 17.47 -18.37 -19.49
CA GLU A 12 16.05 -18.03 -19.59
C GLU A 12 15.49 -17.53 -18.26
N PRO A 13 14.93 -16.32 -18.18
CA PRO A 13 14.37 -15.82 -16.95
C PRO A 13 13.00 -16.45 -16.75
N GLY A 14 12.90 -17.41 -15.85
CA GLY A 14 11.62 -17.68 -15.22
C GLY A 14 11.07 -16.36 -14.70
N SER A 15 9.87 -16.00 -15.11
CA SER A 15 9.18 -14.73 -14.81
C SER A 15 9.15 -14.46 -13.31
N ALA A 16 10.10 -13.70 -12.78
CA ALA A 16 10.03 -13.16 -11.43
C ALA A 16 9.03 -11.99 -11.46
N SER A 17 7.75 -12.30 -11.28
CA SER A 17 6.73 -11.29 -11.10
C SER A 17 6.90 -10.62 -9.73
N ALA A 18 6.78 -9.30 -9.66
CA ALA A 18 6.80 -8.57 -8.39
C ALA A 18 5.66 -9.08 -7.51
N GLN A 19 6.01 -9.76 -6.43
CA GLN A 19 5.05 -10.30 -5.50
C GLN A 19 4.47 -9.16 -4.65
N VAL A 20 3.20 -8.86 -4.83
CA VAL A 20 2.46 -7.84 -4.06
C VAL A 20 1.91 -8.45 -2.77
N LEU A 21 1.52 -9.73 -2.78
CA LEU A 21 1.18 -10.48 -1.59
C LEU A 21 2.46 -10.84 -0.82
N ASP A 22 2.59 -10.34 0.42
CA ASP A 22 3.72 -10.70 1.30
C ASP A 22 3.48 -12.04 1.97
N ARG A 23 2.34 -12.15 2.70
CA ARG A 23 1.99 -13.37 3.43
C ARG A 23 0.52 -13.40 3.83
N ILE A 24 0.07 -14.61 4.16
CA ILE A 24 -1.26 -14.88 4.73
C ILE A 24 -1.05 -15.49 6.11
N GLU A 25 -1.70 -14.92 7.12
CA GLU A 25 -1.66 -15.40 8.50
C GLU A 25 -3.09 -15.69 8.97
N ILE A 26 -3.28 -16.78 9.72
CA ILE A 26 -4.54 -17.08 10.37
C ILE A 26 -4.34 -16.90 11.87
N VAL A 27 -5.16 -16.07 12.50
CA VAL A 27 -5.18 -15.83 13.94
C VAL A 27 -6.52 -16.36 14.46
N GLU A 28 -6.47 -17.43 15.22
CA GLU A 28 -7.64 -18.10 15.74
C GLU A 28 -7.98 -17.55 17.13
N THR A 29 -9.24 -17.15 17.33
CA THR A 29 -9.81 -16.73 18.60
C THR A 29 -11.11 -17.50 18.83
N PRO A 30 -11.59 -17.66 20.08
CA PRO A 30 -12.83 -18.38 20.33
C PRO A 30 -14.01 -17.82 19.52
N GLY A 31 -14.55 -18.63 18.59
CA GLY A 31 -15.69 -18.28 17.75
C GLY A 31 -15.40 -17.46 16.49
N VAL A 32 -14.17 -16.99 16.29
CA VAL A 32 -13.78 -16.21 15.11
C VAL A 32 -12.32 -16.51 14.72
N ALA A 33 -12.07 -16.78 13.45
CA ALA A 33 -10.73 -16.82 12.90
C ALA A 33 -10.48 -15.57 12.04
N GLU A 34 -9.39 -14.86 12.29
CA GLU A 34 -8.97 -13.71 11.49
C GLU A 34 -7.92 -14.16 10.45
N ILE A 35 -8.23 -14.00 9.17
CA ILE A 35 -7.28 -14.18 8.06
C ILE A 35 -6.65 -12.83 7.78
N HIS A 36 -5.38 -12.71 8.03
CA HIS A 36 -4.59 -11.51 7.77
C HIS A 36 -3.86 -11.66 6.44
N ILE A 37 -4.25 -10.88 5.45
CA ILE A 37 -3.57 -10.80 4.16
C ILE A 37 -2.68 -9.57 4.18
N VAL A 38 -1.37 -9.79 4.08
CA VAL A 38 -0.34 -8.76 4.16
C VAL A 38 0.25 -8.54 2.78
N PHE A 39 0.38 -7.28 2.40
CA PHE A 39 0.95 -6.85 1.12
C PHE A 39 2.30 -6.18 1.30
N ASN A 40 3.14 -6.25 0.30
CA ASN A 40 4.42 -5.53 0.24
C ASN A 40 4.27 -4.03 -0.08
N ALA A 41 3.06 -3.59 -0.39
CA ALA A 41 2.71 -2.21 -0.64
C ALA A 41 1.54 -1.79 0.25
N ARG A 42 1.36 -0.49 0.42
CA ARG A 42 0.18 0.05 1.09
C ARG A 42 -1.07 -0.27 0.27
N ALA A 43 -1.98 -1.02 0.86
CA ALA A 43 -3.27 -1.35 0.29
C ALA A 43 -4.37 -0.52 0.96
N LEU A 44 -5.18 0.16 0.19
CA LEU A 44 -6.38 0.84 0.66
C LEU A 44 -7.59 -0.03 0.35
N TYR A 45 -8.28 -0.45 1.39
CA TYR A 45 -9.53 -1.16 1.26
C TYR A 45 -10.63 -0.20 0.77
N LEU A 46 -11.29 -0.56 -0.32
CA LEU A 46 -12.40 0.21 -0.90
C LEU A 46 -13.75 -0.42 -0.55
N ARG A 47 -13.92 -1.69 -0.91
CA ARG A 47 -15.16 -2.45 -0.69
C ARG A 47 -14.91 -3.94 -0.87
N HIS A 48 -15.90 -4.77 -0.56
CA HIS A 48 -15.89 -6.20 -0.87
C HIS A 48 -17.28 -6.70 -1.27
N THR A 49 -17.32 -7.84 -1.93
CA THR A 49 -18.56 -8.53 -2.31
C THR A 49 -18.35 -10.05 -2.20
N PRO A 50 -19.34 -10.83 -1.71
CA PRO A 50 -20.58 -10.43 -1.06
C PRO A 50 -20.36 -9.78 0.32
N SER A 51 -21.42 -9.25 0.96
CA SER A 51 -21.31 -8.45 2.19
C SER A 51 -20.94 -9.26 3.44
N GLU A 52 -21.49 -10.48 3.61
CA GLU A 52 -21.34 -11.21 4.87
C GLU A 52 -21.15 -12.72 4.73
N LYS A 53 -21.62 -13.34 3.63
CA LYS A 53 -21.59 -14.79 3.44
C LYS A 53 -21.30 -15.16 2.00
N GLY A 54 -20.38 -16.08 1.79
CA GLY A 54 -20.04 -16.63 0.47
C GLY A 54 -18.87 -17.58 0.53
N ASP A 55 -18.62 -18.24 -0.58
CA ASP A 55 -17.44 -19.08 -0.81
C ASP A 55 -16.38 -18.34 -1.65
N LEU A 56 -16.78 -17.25 -2.32
CA LEU A 56 -15.88 -16.37 -3.06
C LEU A 56 -16.05 -14.93 -2.57
N ILE A 57 -15.00 -14.38 -1.97
CA ILE A 57 -14.94 -12.99 -1.52
C ILE A 57 -14.06 -12.23 -2.51
N ARG A 58 -14.59 -11.16 -3.10
CA ARG A 58 -13.82 -10.21 -3.91
C ARG A 58 -13.63 -8.93 -3.12
N ILE A 59 -12.40 -8.51 -2.95
CA ILE A 59 -12.01 -7.32 -2.18
C ILE A 59 -11.39 -6.33 -3.17
N PHE A 60 -11.98 -5.16 -3.28
CA PHE A 60 -11.51 -4.06 -4.10
C PHE A 60 -10.49 -3.27 -3.31
N LEU A 61 -9.31 -3.12 -3.85
CA LEU A 61 -8.18 -2.45 -3.23
C LEU A 61 -7.66 -1.35 -4.15
N ASP A 62 -7.16 -0.28 -3.57
CA ASP A 62 -6.31 0.69 -4.26
C ASP A 62 -4.91 0.63 -3.64
N PHE A 63 -3.90 0.73 -4.47
CA PHE A 63 -2.50 0.72 -4.08
C PHE A 63 -1.88 2.07 -4.47
N PRO A 64 -2.01 3.10 -3.61
CA PRO A 64 -1.59 4.46 -3.98
C PRO A 64 -0.09 4.59 -4.23
N ASP A 65 0.71 3.69 -3.67
CA ASP A 65 2.17 3.67 -3.83
C ASP A 65 2.61 2.87 -5.06
N LEU A 66 1.68 2.19 -5.75
CA LEU A 66 1.95 1.43 -6.95
C LEU A 66 1.44 2.18 -8.19
N ASP A 67 2.20 2.08 -9.27
CA ASP A 67 1.84 2.73 -10.53
C ASP A 67 0.57 2.12 -11.12
N ARG A 68 -0.49 2.90 -11.26
CA ARG A 68 -1.80 2.47 -11.79
C ARG A 68 -1.75 1.99 -13.24
N SER A 69 -0.69 2.32 -13.97
CA SER A 69 -0.47 1.83 -15.33
C SER A 69 0.06 0.40 -15.39
N ARG A 70 0.45 -0.18 -14.25
CA ARG A 70 1.02 -1.53 -14.18
C ARG A 70 -0.08 -2.59 -14.10
N ARG A 71 -0.02 -3.55 -15.01
CA ARG A 71 -0.70 -4.83 -14.84
C ARG A 71 0.12 -5.67 -13.87
N PHE A 72 -0.45 -6.02 -12.73
CA PHE A 72 0.18 -6.95 -11.80
C PHE A 72 0.17 -8.35 -12.40
N ALA A 73 1.27 -9.08 -12.22
CA ALA A 73 1.27 -10.50 -12.50
C ALA A 73 0.33 -11.21 -11.52
N ARG A 74 -0.34 -12.24 -12.00
CA ARG A 74 -1.29 -13.00 -11.19
C ARG A 74 -0.55 -13.82 -10.15
N GLU A 75 -0.83 -13.53 -8.88
CA GLU A 75 -0.31 -14.25 -7.73
C GLU A 75 -1.38 -15.16 -7.17
N LEU A 76 -1.01 -16.39 -6.86
CA LEU A 76 -1.86 -17.39 -6.24
C LEU A 76 -1.21 -17.85 -4.95
N ALA A 77 -1.93 -17.74 -3.84
CA ALA A 77 -1.48 -18.22 -2.55
C ALA A 77 -2.54 -19.15 -1.94
N ALA A 78 -2.10 -20.30 -1.47
CA ALA A 78 -2.95 -21.24 -0.74
C ALA A 78 -3.09 -20.81 0.72
N SER A 79 -4.18 -21.24 1.37
CA SER A 79 -4.39 -21.03 2.79
C SER A 79 -3.27 -21.67 3.63
N PRO A 80 -2.82 -21.01 4.70
CA PRO A 80 -2.07 -21.70 5.75
C PRO A 80 -2.86 -22.88 6.32
N PRO A 81 -2.19 -23.89 6.88
CA PRO A 81 -2.88 -24.98 7.58
C PRO A 81 -3.73 -24.42 8.74
N SER A 82 -4.99 -24.82 8.81
CA SER A 82 -5.91 -24.50 9.90
C SER A 82 -6.96 -25.60 9.99
N ASP A 83 -7.28 -26.04 11.21
CA ASP A 83 -8.34 -27.02 11.45
C ASP A 83 -9.72 -26.36 11.57
N LEU A 84 -9.78 -25.05 11.75
CA LEU A 84 -11.00 -24.29 12.01
C LEU A 84 -11.52 -23.53 10.80
N VAL A 85 -10.62 -23.07 9.92
CA VAL A 85 -10.97 -22.33 8.71
C VAL A 85 -10.98 -23.27 7.51
N PRO A 86 -12.05 -23.32 6.70
CA PRO A 86 -12.03 -24.06 5.44
C PRO A 86 -10.86 -23.64 4.57
N LYS A 87 -10.23 -24.57 3.89
CA LYS A 87 -9.16 -24.26 2.95
C LYS A 87 -9.64 -23.21 1.95
N PHE A 88 -8.75 -22.30 1.60
CA PHE A 88 -9.05 -21.23 0.65
C PHE A 88 -7.84 -20.93 -0.24
N GLN A 89 -8.12 -20.31 -1.35
CA GLN A 89 -7.10 -19.81 -2.28
C GLN A 89 -7.26 -18.30 -2.45
N VAL A 90 -6.16 -17.59 -2.34
CA VAL A 90 -6.08 -16.16 -2.59
C VAL A 90 -5.53 -15.92 -3.97
N THR A 91 -6.20 -15.07 -4.74
CA THR A 91 -5.76 -14.65 -6.09
C THR A 91 -5.63 -13.13 -6.12
N PHE A 92 -4.48 -12.63 -6.59
CA PHE A 92 -4.21 -11.21 -6.79
C PHE A 92 -3.39 -11.00 -8.08
N PRO A 93 -3.72 -10.00 -8.93
CA PRO A 93 -5.01 -9.33 -8.96
C PRO A 93 -6.12 -10.25 -9.49
N ASP A 94 -7.32 -10.07 -9.00
CA ASP A 94 -8.50 -10.69 -9.60
C ASP A 94 -8.82 -9.99 -10.94
N GLN A 95 -8.98 -10.74 -12.01
CA GLN A 95 -9.21 -10.20 -13.36
C GLN A 95 -10.48 -9.31 -13.45
N ALA A 96 -11.49 -9.58 -12.61
CA ALA A 96 -12.74 -8.85 -12.64
C ALA A 96 -12.69 -7.52 -11.87
N THR A 97 -11.74 -7.34 -10.93
CA THR A 97 -11.83 -6.26 -9.94
C THR A 97 -10.55 -5.46 -9.77
N ASN A 98 -9.43 -5.86 -10.38
CA ASN A 98 -8.06 -5.39 -10.08
C ASN A 98 -7.72 -5.46 -8.57
N GLY A 99 -8.50 -6.19 -7.80
CA GLY A 99 -8.39 -6.36 -6.36
C GLY A 99 -7.93 -7.76 -5.99
N LEU A 100 -8.39 -8.21 -4.85
CA LEU A 100 -8.09 -9.50 -4.27
C LEU A 100 -9.33 -10.40 -4.31
N SER A 101 -9.18 -11.67 -4.70
CA SER A 101 -10.24 -12.65 -4.50
C SER A 101 -9.79 -13.80 -3.60
N ILE A 102 -10.69 -14.26 -2.74
CA ILE A 102 -10.49 -15.38 -1.83
C ILE A 102 -11.59 -16.39 -2.07
N LYS A 103 -11.21 -17.58 -2.54
CA LYS A 103 -12.16 -18.68 -2.80
C LYS A 103 -11.99 -19.73 -1.72
N PHE A 104 -13.04 -19.96 -0.93
CA PHE A 104 -13.13 -21.03 0.08
C PHE A 104 -13.71 -22.31 -0.50
N GLU A 105 -13.36 -23.45 0.06
CA GLU A 105 -13.95 -24.75 -0.32
C GLU A 105 -15.45 -24.84 0.01
N ARG A 106 -15.92 -24.07 0.98
CA ARG A 106 -17.34 -23.96 1.36
C ARG A 106 -17.71 -22.53 1.77
N PRO A 107 -18.98 -22.13 1.66
CA PRO A 107 -19.39 -20.79 2.08
C PRO A 107 -19.10 -20.52 3.55
N VAL A 108 -18.52 -19.34 3.84
CA VAL A 108 -18.22 -18.86 5.19
C VAL A 108 -18.98 -17.56 5.48
N ARG A 109 -19.28 -17.31 6.76
CA ARG A 109 -19.70 -15.98 7.20
C ARG A 109 -18.49 -15.20 7.60
N PHE A 110 -18.35 -13.99 7.09
CA PHE A 110 -17.14 -13.21 7.27
C PHE A 110 -17.41 -11.72 7.41
N ARG A 111 -16.41 -10.99 7.88
CA ARG A 111 -16.34 -9.53 7.87
C ARG A 111 -14.94 -9.12 7.40
N VAL A 112 -14.87 -8.14 6.49
CA VAL A 112 -13.60 -7.57 6.03
C VAL A 112 -13.35 -6.25 6.75
N SER A 113 -12.14 -6.05 7.23
CA SER A 113 -11.73 -4.81 7.91
C SER A 113 -10.27 -4.49 7.61
N GLN A 114 -9.91 -3.22 7.80
CA GLN A 114 -8.54 -2.75 7.73
C GLN A 114 -8.24 -1.96 9.00
N ARG A 115 -7.33 -2.45 9.86
CA ARG A 115 -7.09 -1.87 11.18
C ARG A 115 -6.29 -0.57 11.16
N ASP A 116 -5.41 -0.39 10.17
CA ASP A 116 -4.59 0.83 10.03
C ASP A 116 -4.56 1.25 8.57
N ILE A 117 -5.32 2.27 8.24
CA ILE A 117 -5.58 2.69 6.86
C ILE A 117 -4.40 3.49 6.26
N ARG A 118 -3.51 4.07 7.08
CA ARG A 118 -2.46 4.98 6.59
C ARG A 118 -1.11 4.31 6.31
N SER A 119 -0.77 3.33 7.12
CA SER A 119 0.47 2.56 6.97
C SER A 119 0.19 1.09 6.67
N SER A 120 -1.07 0.69 6.60
CA SER A 120 -1.45 -0.70 6.56
C SER A 120 -1.28 -1.30 5.18
N SER A 121 -0.36 -2.21 5.11
CA SER A 121 -0.26 -3.21 4.06
C SER A 121 -1.08 -4.47 4.40
N ARG A 122 -2.10 -4.37 5.28
CA ARG A 122 -2.81 -5.54 5.82
C ARG A 122 -4.33 -5.40 5.70
N ILE A 123 -4.96 -6.43 5.15
CA ILE A 123 -6.42 -6.63 5.15
C ILE A 123 -6.74 -7.78 6.10
N VAL A 124 -7.76 -7.63 6.91
CA VAL A 124 -8.21 -8.63 7.88
C VAL A 124 -9.61 -9.12 7.49
N ILE A 125 -9.75 -10.43 7.32
CA ILE A 125 -11.03 -11.09 7.10
C ILE A 125 -11.34 -11.93 8.34
N ALA A 126 -12.30 -11.50 9.15
CA ALA A 126 -12.79 -12.23 10.30
C ALA A 126 -13.85 -13.24 9.84
N VAL A 127 -13.55 -14.52 9.94
CA VAL A 127 -14.44 -15.63 9.59
C VAL A 127 -15.11 -16.14 10.86
N LYS A 128 -16.45 -16.17 10.87
CA LYS A 128 -17.20 -16.74 11.98
C LYS A 128 -17.14 -18.27 11.89
N LEU A 129 -16.70 -18.88 12.98
CA LEU A 129 -16.61 -20.34 13.07
C LEU A 129 -17.96 -20.90 13.52
N ASP A 130 -18.59 -21.70 12.67
CA ASP A 130 -19.73 -22.51 13.07
C ASP A 130 -19.17 -23.71 13.85
N LYS A 131 -19.76 -24.06 15.02
CA LYS A 131 -19.36 -25.24 15.76
C LYS A 131 -19.42 -26.46 14.83
N PRO A 132 -18.38 -27.32 14.77
CA PRO A 132 -18.38 -28.46 13.88
C PRO A 132 -19.43 -29.48 14.35
N GLY A 133 -20.46 -29.64 13.55
CA GLY A 133 -21.24 -30.88 13.55
C GLY A 133 -20.41 -31.92 12.81
N ILE A 134 -20.11 -33.02 13.47
CA ILE A 134 -19.35 -34.16 12.96
C ILE A 134 -20.07 -34.78 11.76
N SER A 135 -19.51 -34.69 10.57
CA SER A 135 -19.84 -35.58 9.46
C SER A 135 -18.61 -35.86 8.62
N VAL A 136 -18.14 -37.11 8.72
CA VAL A 136 -17.00 -37.62 7.96
C VAL A 136 -17.53 -38.23 6.65
N VAL A 137 -17.11 -37.66 5.52
CA VAL A 137 -17.12 -38.34 4.21
C VAL A 137 -15.82 -37.99 3.48
N PRO A 138 -14.99 -38.94 3.09
CA PRO A 138 -13.74 -38.67 2.41
C PRO A 138 -13.99 -38.34 0.92
N PRO A 139 -13.29 -37.33 0.35
CA PRO A 139 -13.35 -37.05 -1.08
C PRO A 139 -12.36 -37.93 -1.87
N ALA A 140 -12.80 -38.34 -3.06
CA ALA A 140 -12.01 -39.10 -4.02
C ALA A 140 -10.89 -38.23 -4.64
N GLU A 141 -9.73 -38.85 -4.81
CA GLU A 141 -8.56 -38.30 -5.50
C GLU A 141 -8.85 -37.99 -6.97
N VAL A 142 -8.63 -36.74 -7.39
CA VAL A 142 -8.52 -36.40 -8.81
C VAL A 142 -7.07 -36.03 -9.10
N LYS A 143 -6.38 -36.88 -9.83
CA LYS A 143 -5.03 -36.63 -10.35
C LYS A 143 -5.08 -35.62 -11.49
N GLY A 144 -4.51 -34.44 -11.28
CA GLY A 144 -4.17 -33.49 -12.33
C GLY A 144 -2.68 -33.56 -12.71
N PRO A 145 -2.27 -33.11 -13.90
CA PRO A 145 -0.92 -33.31 -14.42
C PRO A 145 0.16 -32.57 -13.62
N ALA A 146 1.32 -33.23 -13.50
CA ALA A 146 2.46 -32.77 -12.73
C ALA A 146 3.03 -31.45 -13.26
N VAL A 147 3.09 -30.45 -12.38
CA VAL A 147 3.82 -29.20 -12.59
C VAL A 147 5.27 -29.40 -12.13
N PRO A 148 6.27 -29.01 -12.94
CA PRO A 148 7.67 -29.13 -12.53
C PRO A 148 7.96 -28.27 -11.29
N LYS A 149 8.65 -28.86 -10.32
CA LYS A 149 9.15 -28.13 -9.13
C LYS A 149 10.13 -27.03 -9.56
N PRO A 150 9.97 -25.79 -9.10
CA PRO A 150 10.99 -24.77 -9.29
C PRO A 150 12.24 -25.11 -8.48
N PRO A 151 13.44 -24.73 -8.96
CA PRO A 151 14.68 -24.97 -8.25
C PRO A 151 14.70 -24.18 -6.94
N VAL A 152 15.01 -24.86 -5.85
CA VAL A 152 15.18 -24.28 -4.52
C VAL A 152 16.34 -23.30 -4.55
N ALA A 153 16.06 -22.02 -4.45
CA ALA A 153 17.07 -21.01 -4.17
C ALA A 153 17.66 -21.30 -2.78
N LYS A 154 18.95 -21.55 -2.72
CA LYS A 154 19.70 -21.64 -1.46
C LYS A 154 19.70 -20.28 -0.78
N GLY A 155 18.71 -20.02 0.07
CA GLY A 155 18.75 -18.98 1.07
C GLY A 155 19.72 -19.44 2.17
N THR A 156 20.67 -18.62 2.53
CA THR A 156 21.57 -18.80 3.68
C THR A 156 20.85 -18.48 4.99
N GLY A 157 19.74 -19.13 5.23
CA GLY A 157 19.16 -19.30 6.54
C GLY A 157 19.29 -20.80 6.84
N GLN A 158 19.98 -21.15 7.91
CA GLN A 158 20.08 -22.54 8.33
C GLN A 158 18.67 -23.08 8.58
N SER A 159 18.08 -23.78 7.59
CA SER A 159 16.93 -24.63 7.83
C SER A 159 17.44 -25.79 8.70
N PHE A 160 17.03 -25.81 9.94
CA PHE A 160 17.29 -27.00 10.78
C PHE A 160 16.33 -28.08 10.33
N ASP A 161 16.87 -29.05 9.59
CA ASP A 161 16.13 -30.24 9.24
C ASP A 161 16.13 -31.19 10.44
N VAL A 162 14.95 -31.42 11.02
CA VAL A 162 14.76 -32.52 11.98
C VAL A 162 15.17 -33.82 11.26
N PRO A 163 16.05 -34.64 11.84
CA PRO A 163 16.45 -35.89 11.20
C PRO A 163 15.22 -36.70 10.76
N PRO A 164 15.14 -37.18 9.51
CA PRO A 164 13.95 -37.87 9.05
C PRO A 164 13.80 -39.25 9.75
N PHE A 165 12.58 -39.56 10.18
CA PHE A 165 12.24 -40.92 10.64
C PHE A 165 12.20 -41.87 9.44
N THR A 166 13.03 -42.90 9.46
CA THR A 166 13.05 -43.93 8.41
C THR A 166 12.39 -45.22 8.91
N PRO A 167 11.59 -45.91 8.06
CA PRO A 167 10.98 -47.18 8.42
C PRO A 167 12.03 -48.20 8.88
N GLY A 168 11.86 -48.74 10.08
CA GLY A 168 12.80 -49.67 10.70
C GLY A 168 13.65 -49.07 11.83
N MET A 169 13.58 -47.79 12.10
CA MET A 169 14.16 -47.17 13.30
C MET A 169 13.37 -47.55 14.55
N ASP A 170 14.09 -47.75 15.67
CA ASP A 170 13.49 -47.89 17.00
C ASP A 170 12.85 -46.56 17.42
N ILE A 171 11.51 -46.55 17.54
CA ILE A 171 10.73 -45.36 17.88
C ILE A 171 11.13 -44.78 19.24
N GLU A 172 11.37 -45.62 20.24
CA GLU A 172 11.75 -45.20 21.60
C GLU A 172 13.10 -44.48 21.61
N ARG A 173 14.08 -45.02 20.88
CA ARG A 173 15.40 -44.44 20.74
C ARG A 173 15.33 -43.12 19.98
N TYR A 174 14.64 -43.10 18.84
CA TYR A 174 14.51 -41.87 18.04
C TYR A 174 13.74 -40.78 18.78
N ALA A 175 12.67 -41.12 19.53
CA ALA A 175 11.97 -40.18 20.40
C ALA A 175 12.89 -39.60 21.49
N SER A 176 13.74 -40.45 22.11
CA SER A 176 14.72 -40.01 23.11
C SER A 176 15.73 -39.03 22.51
N ASP A 177 16.28 -39.35 21.32
CA ASP A 177 17.23 -38.48 20.62
C ASP A 177 16.59 -37.08 20.28
N LEU A 178 15.32 -37.06 19.86
CA LEU A 178 14.57 -35.81 19.64
C LEU A 178 14.37 -35.05 20.94
N MET A 179 14.08 -35.71 22.06
CA MET A 179 13.94 -35.04 23.36
C MET A 179 15.24 -34.37 23.80
N ASP A 180 16.38 -35.04 23.61
CA ASP A 180 17.69 -34.50 23.93
C ASP A 180 18.04 -33.30 23.06
N LEU A 181 17.79 -33.40 21.76
CA LEU A 181 17.95 -32.27 20.82
C LEU A 181 17.03 -31.09 21.18
N GLY A 182 15.77 -31.36 21.54
CA GLY A 182 14.82 -30.31 21.93
C GLY A 182 15.22 -29.59 23.23
N ARG A 183 15.71 -30.35 24.25
CA ARG A 183 16.27 -29.79 25.50
C ARG A 183 17.52 -28.95 25.24
N ALA A 184 18.42 -29.42 24.37
CA ALA A 184 19.61 -28.68 23.97
C ALA A 184 19.24 -27.37 23.27
N ALA A 185 18.22 -27.40 22.39
CA ALA A 185 17.72 -26.19 21.73
C ALA A 185 17.09 -25.17 22.72
N LEU A 186 16.36 -25.66 23.76
CA LEU A 186 15.85 -24.79 24.82
C LEU A 186 16.99 -24.17 25.64
N THR A 187 18.02 -24.92 25.97
CA THR A 187 19.18 -24.41 26.70
C THR A 187 19.97 -23.38 25.91
N ALA A 188 19.99 -23.50 24.57
CA ALA A 188 20.59 -22.56 23.65
C ALA A 188 19.68 -21.35 23.35
N GLU A 189 18.52 -21.23 24.03
CA GLU A 189 17.48 -20.21 23.77
C GLU A 189 16.91 -20.24 22.34
N GLU A 190 17.10 -21.34 21.59
CA GLU A 190 16.56 -21.57 20.24
C GLU A 190 15.12 -22.12 20.32
N SER A 191 14.21 -21.39 20.98
CA SER A 191 12.86 -21.86 21.31
C SER A 191 12.03 -22.28 20.09
N GLU A 192 12.19 -21.62 18.92
CA GLU A 192 11.48 -22.01 17.68
C GLU A 192 11.95 -23.38 17.17
N LYS A 193 13.25 -23.64 17.23
CA LYS A 193 13.85 -24.93 16.89
C LYS A 193 13.36 -26.01 17.84
N ALA A 194 13.30 -25.71 19.14
CA ALA A 194 12.76 -26.61 20.15
C ALA A 194 11.30 -27.00 19.87
N VAL A 195 10.45 -26.02 19.47
CA VAL A 195 9.06 -26.29 19.05
C VAL A 195 9.00 -27.25 17.88
N LEU A 196 9.85 -27.10 16.86
CA LEU A 196 9.88 -28.01 15.70
C LEU A 196 10.28 -29.43 16.11
N ILE A 197 11.28 -29.55 16.98
CA ILE A 197 11.79 -30.86 17.45
C ILE A 197 10.75 -31.56 18.32
N PHE A 198 10.13 -30.87 19.29
CA PHE A 198 9.11 -31.50 20.15
C PHE A 198 7.83 -31.83 19.36
N ASN A 199 7.45 -31.04 18.34
CA ASN A 199 6.40 -31.42 17.42
C ASN A 199 6.74 -32.72 16.67
N ALA A 200 7.98 -32.87 16.21
CA ALA A 200 8.42 -34.11 15.56
C ALA A 200 8.31 -35.32 16.50
N ALA A 201 8.69 -35.15 17.77
CA ALA A 201 8.55 -36.19 18.79
C ALA A 201 7.08 -36.55 19.06
N LEU A 202 6.18 -35.56 19.09
CA LEU A 202 4.75 -35.76 19.31
C LEU A 202 4.02 -36.37 18.09
N ASN A 203 4.56 -36.22 16.88
CA ASN A 203 4.05 -36.86 15.67
C ASN A 203 4.41 -38.35 15.53
N LEU A 204 5.25 -38.85 16.40
CA LEU A 204 5.54 -40.29 16.46
C LEU A 204 4.36 -41.05 17.09
N PRO A 205 4.24 -42.37 16.82
CA PRO A 205 3.31 -43.21 17.58
C PRO A 205 3.54 -43.04 19.09
N PRO A 206 2.49 -43.20 19.94
CA PRO A 206 2.62 -43.08 21.39
C PRO A 206 3.79 -43.88 21.94
N ASN A 207 4.68 -43.19 22.65
CA ASN A 207 5.93 -43.74 23.19
C ASN A 207 6.19 -43.17 24.59
N LYS A 208 7.23 -43.62 25.28
CA LYS A 208 7.54 -43.21 26.66
C LYS A 208 7.83 -41.71 26.78
N GLN A 209 8.30 -41.08 25.72
CA GLN A 209 8.65 -39.65 25.69
C GLN A 209 7.46 -38.73 25.40
N SER A 210 6.33 -39.25 24.88
CA SER A 210 5.17 -38.46 24.45
C SER A 210 4.65 -37.55 25.54
N ARG A 211 4.65 -38.02 26.80
CA ARG A 211 4.20 -37.21 27.94
C ARG A 211 5.11 -36.01 28.19
N GLU A 212 6.42 -36.24 28.23
CA GLU A 212 7.38 -35.16 28.45
C GLU A 212 7.47 -34.22 27.24
N ALA A 213 7.37 -34.72 26.03
CA ALA A 213 7.33 -33.92 24.81
C ALA A 213 6.16 -32.93 24.81
N GLN A 214 4.98 -33.36 25.30
CA GLN A 214 3.80 -32.48 25.42
C GLN A 214 3.99 -31.40 26.51
N GLU A 215 4.74 -31.65 27.59
CA GLU A 215 5.11 -30.64 28.58
C GLU A 215 6.12 -29.67 27.97
N MET A 216 7.17 -30.16 27.32
CA MET A 216 8.29 -29.36 26.82
C MET A 216 7.89 -28.48 25.63
N ILE A 217 6.93 -28.88 24.80
CA ILE A 217 6.43 -28.00 23.72
C ILE A 217 5.73 -26.77 24.29
N GLY A 218 5.01 -26.89 25.42
CA GLY A 218 4.45 -25.78 26.14
C GLY A 218 5.52 -24.80 26.60
N VAL A 219 6.62 -25.31 27.19
CA VAL A 219 7.78 -24.51 27.61
C VAL A 219 8.45 -23.83 26.42
N ALA A 220 8.63 -24.55 25.31
CA ALA A 220 9.18 -23.98 24.08
C ALA A 220 8.31 -22.85 23.52
N ARG A 221 6.97 -23.00 23.58
CA ARG A 221 6.01 -21.96 23.19
C ARG A 221 6.08 -20.72 24.10
N GLU A 222 6.30 -20.90 25.42
CA GLU A 222 6.59 -19.75 26.31
C GLU A 222 7.83 -18.98 25.84
N GLY A 223 8.90 -19.71 25.52
CA GLY A 223 10.16 -19.13 25.05
C GLY A 223 10.04 -18.39 23.70
N THR A 224 9.11 -18.80 22.83
CA THR A 224 8.81 -18.04 21.58
C THR A 224 7.91 -16.82 21.81
N GLY A 225 7.41 -16.60 23.03
CA GLY A 225 6.43 -15.54 23.33
C GLY A 225 4.99 -15.84 22.83
N ASP A 226 4.73 -17.07 22.38
CA ASP A 226 3.42 -17.53 21.89
C ASP A 226 2.53 -17.99 23.06
N ILE A 227 2.19 -17.04 23.94
CA ILE A 227 1.51 -17.27 25.24
C ILE A 227 0.19 -18.02 25.06
N ASP A 228 -0.57 -17.71 24.01
CA ASP A 228 -1.86 -18.37 23.74
C ASP A 228 -1.67 -19.84 23.33
N LYS A 229 -0.63 -20.14 22.54
CA LYS A 229 -0.31 -21.52 22.17
C LYS A 229 0.30 -22.29 23.34
N ALA A 230 1.18 -21.66 24.14
CA ALA A 230 1.70 -22.26 25.36
C ALA A 230 0.58 -22.70 26.29
N LYS A 231 -0.41 -21.82 26.51
CA LYS A 231 -1.62 -22.14 27.29
C LYS A 231 -2.37 -23.33 26.72
N ALA A 232 -2.60 -23.34 25.40
CA ALA A 232 -3.31 -24.45 24.74
C ALA A 232 -2.58 -25.79 24.89
N GLU A 233 -1.24 -25.80 24.77
CA GLU A 233 -0.43 -27.02 24.96
C GLU A 233 -0.50 -27.53 26.40
N TYR A 234 -0.48 -26.64 27.40
CA TYR A 234 -0.61 -27.01 28.80
C TYR A 234 -2.01 -27.52 29.14
N GLU A 235 -3.06 -26.89 28.65
CA GLU A 235 -4.43 -27.36 28.80
C GLU A 235 -4.61 -28.75 28.15
N HIS A 236 -4.01 -28.95 26.98
CA HIS A 236 -4.01 -30.25 26.30
C HIS A 236 -3.28 -31.31 27.10
N TYR A 237 -2.09 -30.99 27.66
CA TYR A 237 -1.37 -31.89 28.57
C TYR A 237 -2.24 -32.34 29.73
N LEU A 238 -2.86 -31.40 30.46
CA LEU A 238 -3.69 -31.69 31.63
C LEU A 238 -4.95 -32.49 31.30
N LYS A 239 -5.43 -32.41 30.06
CA LYS A 239 -6.54 -33.23 29.58
C LYS A 239 -6.17 -34.69 29.38
N ILE A 240 -4.92 -34.95 28.92
CA ILE A 240 -4.45 -36.31 28.65
C ILE A 240 -3.80 -36.92 29.91
N TYR A 241 -3.07 -36.10 30.66
CA TYR A 241 -2.27 -36.50 31.81
C TYR A 241 -2.63 -35.64 33.03
N PRO A 242 -3.82 -35.86 33.67
CA PRO A 242 -4.31 -35.02 34.75
C PRO A 242 -3.51 -35.14 36.05
N ASP A 243 -2.75 -36.23 36.24
CA ASP A 243 -2.08 -36.57 37.49
C ASP A 243 -0.58 -36.78 37.33
N GLY A 244 0.15 -36.68 38.48
CA GLY A 244 1.58 -36.89 38.59
C GLY A 244 2.39 -35.59 38.54
N ASP A 245 3.72 -35.71 38.71
CA ASP A 245 4.65 -34.56 38.86
C ASP A 245 4.63 -33.61 37.66
N GLY A 246 4.52 -34.12 36.46
CA GLY A 246 4.38 -33.29 35.25
C GLY A 246 3.10 -32.43 35.27
N ALA A 247 1.98 -32.96 35.77
CA ALA A 247 0.75 -32.21 35.87
C ALA A 247 0.88 -31.07 36.89
N VAL A 248 1.65 -31.25 37.96
CA VAL A 248 1.95 -30.20 38.93
C VAL A 248 2.75 -29.07 38.28
N ARG A 249 3.83 -29.40 37.56
CA ARG A 249 4.65 -28.41 36.82
C ARG A 249 3.84 -27.67 35.78
N VAL A 250 3.06 -28.37 34.99
CA VAL A 250 2.22 -27.77 33.94
C VAL A 250 1.17 -26.84 34.51
N ARG A 251 0.55 -27.14 35.68
CA ARG A 251 -0.36 -26.22 36.36
C ARG A 251 0.35 -24.93 36.82
N GLN A 252 1.61 -25.05 37.30
CA GLN A 252 2.42 -23.87 37.66
C GLN A 252 2.73 -22.99 36.44
N HIS A 253 3.12 -23.61 35.31
CA HIS A 253 3.33 -22.90 34.06
C HIS A 253 2.05 -22.23 33.55
N LEU A 254 0.92 -22.94 33.62
CA LEU A 254 -0.36 -22.42 33.20
C LEU A 254 -0.80 -21.19 34.02
N ALA A 255 -0.59 -21.23 35.36
CA ALA A 255 -0.85 -20.08 36.22
C ALA A 255 0.05 -18.89 35.86
N LYS A 256 1.34 -19.11 35.68
CA LYS A 256 2.31 -18.08 35.25
C LYS A 256 1.93 -17.46 33.91
N VAL A 257 1.52 -18.27 32.93
CA VAL A 257 1.07 -17.82 31.61
C VAL A 257 -0.22 -17.00 31.72
N ALA A 258 -1.15 -17.39 32.61
CA ALA A 258 -2.39 -16.64 32.85
C ALA A 258 -2.10 -15.27 33.46
N ASP A 259 -1.23 -15.19 34.48
CA ASP A 259 -0.81 -13.93 35.12
C ASP A 259 -0.09 -13.02 34.12
N LEU A 260 0.80 -13.58 33.30
CA LEU A 260 1.50 -12.84 32.26
C LEU A 260 0.51 -12.26 31.22
N LYS A 261 -0.50 -13.03 30.83
CA LYS A 261 -1.55 -12.55 29.90
C LYS A 261 -2.34 -11.37 30.49
N ILE A 262 -2.68 -11.44 31.78
CA ILE A 262 -3.35 -10.34 32.48
C ILE A 262 -2.43 -9.12 32.58
N ALA A 263 -1.17 -9.29 32.91
CA ALA A 263 -0.18 -8.21 33.00
C ALA A 263 0.04 -7.52 31.63
N ILE A 264 0.07 -8.29 30.54
CA ILE A 264 0.15 -7.77 29.17
C ILE A 264 -1.13 -6.99 28.83
N ALA A 265 -2.31 -7.53 29.15
CA ALA A 265 -3.59 -6.86 28.89
C ALA A 265 -3.73 -5.54 29.68
N GLN A 266 -3.12 -5.45 30.86
CA GLN A 266 -3.06 -4.24 31.68
C GLN A 266 -1.93 -3.27 31.29
N GLY A 267 -1.13 -3.59 30.28
CA GLY A 267 0.01 -2.79 29.86
C GLY A 267 1.19 -2.77 30.84
N LYS A 268 1.17 -3.61 31.89
CA LYS A 268 2.23 -3.70 32.91
C LYS A 268 3.48 -4.43 32.41
N VAL A 269 3.32 -5.31 31.43
CA VAL A 269 4.41 -6.08 30.82
C VAL A 269 4.22 -6.06 29.29
N LYS A 270 5.28 -5.78 28.55
CA LYS A 270 5.27 -5.93 27.08
C LYS A 270 5.16 -7.42 26.73
N LYS A 271 4.35 -7.74 25.71
CA LYS A 271 4.28 -9.10 25.18
C LYS A 271 5.69 -9.52 24.74
N PRO A 272 6.16 -10.73 25.11
CA PRO A 272 7.44 -11.24 24.61
C PRO A 272 7.46 -11.18 23.09
N ALA A 273 8.42 -10.48 22.53
CA ALA A 273 8.56 -10.36 21.08
C ALA A 273 9.11 -11.68 20.53
N LYS A 274 8.51 -12.14 19.42
CA LYS A 274 9.06 -13.27 18.67
C LYS A 274 10.45 -12.86 18.19
N LYS A 275 11.50 -13.63 18.51
CA LYS A 275 12.85 -13.41 17.95
C LYS A 275 12.77 -13.60 16.44
N ILE A 276 12.88 -12.50 15.69
CA ILE A 276 12.90 -12.49 14.23
C ILE A 276 14.28 -11.99 13.83
N ASP A 277 14.97 -12.72 12.96
CA ASP A 277 16.16 -12.24 12.27
C ASP A 277 16.03 -12.68 10.80
N GLU A 278 15.53 -11.79 9.98
CA GLU A 278 15.15 -12.11 8.61
C GLU A 278 15.53 -11.01 7.66
N MET A 279 16.29 -11.35 6.61
CA MET A 279 16.58 -10.45 5.49
C MET A 279 15.89 -10.96 4.22
N LYS A 280 15.15 -10.07 3.56
CA LYS A 280 14.50 -10.34 2.27
C LYS A 280 14.85 -9.25 1.27
N VAL A 281 15.12 -9.65 0.04
CA VAL A 281 15.21 -8.74 -1.10
C VAL A 281 14.18 -9.20 -2.13
N TYR A 282 13.31 -8.30 -2.53
CA TYR A 282 12.28 -8.58 -3.52
C TYR A 282 12.05 -7.36 -4.41
N GLY A 283 11.50 -7.60 -5.58
CA GLY A 283 11.26 -6.52 -6.51
C GLY A 283 10.98 -7.03 -7.92
N SER A 284 10.98 -6.10 -8.85
CA SER A 284 10.74 -6.38 -10.27
C SER A 284 11.56 -5.46 -11.15
N VAL A 285 11.93 -5.97 -12.29
CA VAL A 285 12.49 -5.21 -13.40
C VAL A 285 11.63 -5.50 -14.62
N TYR A 286 11.22 -4.44 -15.31
CA TYR A 286 10.39 -4.53 -16.52
C TYR A 286 11.08 -3.80 -17.64
N GLU A 287 10.96 -4.36 -18.82
CA GLU A 287 11.40 -3.75 -20.06
C GLU A 287 10.20 -3.63 -21.00
N TYR A 288 9.97 -2.43 -21.51
CA TYR A 288 8.89 -2.12 -22.42
C TYR A 288 9.43 -1.48 -23.70
N TYR A 289 8.99 -1.98 -24.83
CA TYR A 289 9.19 -1.29 -26.10
C TYR A 289 7.86 -0.70 -26.56
N TYR A 290 7.88 0.58 -26.90
CA TYR A 290 6.76 1.30 -27.47
C TYR A 290 7.12 1.70 -28.90
N GLY A 291 6.43 1.15 -29.88
CA GLY A 291 6.56 1.49 -31.31
C GLY A 291 5.26 2.07 -31.82
N GLY A 292 5.35 3.14 -32.57
CA GLY A 292 4.20 3.78 -33.23
C GLY A 292 4.55 4.25 -34.62
N TYR A 293 3.65 4.01 -35.57
CA TYR A 293 3.75 4.48 -36.93
C TYR A 293 2.47 5.23 -37.29
N SER A 294 2.59 6.37 -37.96
CA SER A 294 1.48 7.07 -38.58
C SER A 294 1.62 7.07 -40.08
N GLN A 295 0.50 6.95 -40.76
CA GLN A 295 0.39 7.17 -42.21
C GLN A 295 -0.55 8.36 -42.44
N THR A 296 0.02 9.43 -42.96
CA THR A 296 -0.76 10.62 -43.36
C THR A 296 -0.90 10.65 -44.86
N GLN A 297 -2.14 10.73 -45.32
CA GLN A 297 -2.44 10.86 -46.74
C GLN A 297 -3.00 12.27 -46.97
N ILE A 298 -2.32 13.06 -47.76
CA ILE A 298 -2.76 14.40 -48.17
C ILE A 298 -3.19 14.34 -49.63
N THR A 299 -4.44 14.67 -49.90
CA THR A 299 -4.96 14.80 -51.26
C THR A 299 -5.18 16.27 -51.58
N ASP A 300 -4.47 16.79 -52.54
CA ASP A 300 -4.67 18.12 -53.06
C ASP A 300 -6.01 18.19 -53.80
N LYS A 301 -6.88 19.10 -53.39
CA LYS A 301 -8.25 19.21 -53.95
C LYS A 301 -8.29 19.81 -55.35
N VAL A 302 -7.23 20.45 -55.81
CA VAL A 302 -7.15 21.09 -57.12
C VAL A 302 -6.58 20.12 -58.17
N SER A 303 -5.48 19.46 -57.80
CA SER A 303 -4.80 18.53 -58.70
C SER A 303 -5.25 17.05 -58.58
N ASN A 304 -6.03 16.71 -57.55
CA ASN A 304 -6.33 15.37 -57.10
C ASN A 304 -5.10 14.48 -56.84
N ALA A 305 -3.93 15.09 -56.74
CA ALA A 305 -2.70 14.39 -56.42
C ALA A 305 -2.71 13.96 -54.95
N THR A 306 -2.40 12.70 -54.70
CA THR A 306 -2.36 12.15 -53.36
C THR A 306 -0.92 11.82 -52.96
N THR A 307 -0.44 12.40 -51.91
CA THR A 307 0.88 12.12 -51.31
C THR A 307 0.68 11.38 -49.98
N LYS A 308 1.41 10.28 -49.81
CA LYS A 308 1.40 9.48 -48.60
C LYS A 308 2.72 9.67 -47.85
N PHE A 309 2.64 9.98 -46.59
CA PHE A 309 3.77 10.07 -45.68
C PHE A 309 3.66 8.98 -44.62
N ASN A 310 4.70 8.17 -44.50
CA ASN A 310 4.81 7.16 -43.44
C ASN A 310 5.86 7.64 -42.44
N ASN A 311 5.46 7.92 -41.22
CA ASN A 311 6.35 8.37 -40.17
C ASN A 311 6.38 7.34 -39.04
N GLN A 312 7.55 7.08 -38.51
CA GLN A 312 7.69 6.43 -37.22
C GLN A 312 7.62 7.51 -36.14
N ASP A 313 6.49 7.58 -35.43
CA ASP A 313 6.25 8.65 -34.47
C ASP A 313 6.79 8.32 -33.09
N GLN A 314 7.00 7.04 -32.80
CA GLN A 314 7.44 6.58 -31.51
C GLN A 314 8.31 5.32 -31.66
N SER A 315 9.47 5.32 -31.00
CA SER A 315 10.31 4.15 -30.82
C SER A 315 11.07 4.33 -29.49
N LEU A 316 10.47 3.85 -28.40
CA LEU A 316 10.97 4.06 -27.05
C LEU A 316 11.22 2.72 -26.38
N LEU A 317 12.41 2.56 -25.78
CA LEU A 317 12.71 1.47 -24.89
C LEU A 317 12.67 2.00 -23.45
N GLN A 318 11.82 1.45 -22.60
CA GLN A 318 11.67 1.86 -21.21
C GLN A 318 11.97 0.71 -20.26
N SER A 319 12.99 0.88 -19.46
CA SER A 319 13.31 0.01 -18.32
C SER A 319 12.68 0.59 -17.05
N ALA A 320 11.98 -0.23 -16.27
CA ALA A 320 11.43 0.14 -14.99
C ALA A 320 11.88 -0.85 -13.92
N PHE A 321 12.25 -0.36 -12.75
CA PHE A 321 12.68 -1.19 -11.64
C PHE A 321 12.00 -0.75 -10.33
N ASP A 322 11.68 -1.74 -9.51
CA ASP A 322 11.15 -1.59 -8.16
C ASP A 322 11.80 -2.65 -7.27
N ILE A 323 12.70 -2.26 -6.40
CA ILE A 323 13.50 -3.15 -5.56
C ILE A 323 13.33 -2.73 -4.11
N THR A 324 13.07 -3.70 -3.24
CA THR A 324 12.98 -3.49 -1.80
C THR A 324 13.87 -4.51 -1.09
N GLY A 325 14.85 -4.01 -0.33
CA GLY A 325 15.57 -4.78 0.68
C GLY A 325 14.91 -4.55 2.04
N ARG A 326 14.56 -5.60 2.76
CA ARG A 326 13.94 -5.53 4.09
C ARG A 326 14.71 -6.38 5.07
N TYR A 327 15.09 -5.81 6.19
CA TYR A 327 15.71 -6.49 7.31
C TYR A 327 14.84 -6.33 8.55
N ARG A 328 14.39 -7.44 9.11
CA ARG A 328 13.64 -7.48 10.36
C ARG A 328 14.48 -8.14 11.43
N LYS A 329 14.62 -7.47 12.55
CA LYS A 329 15.25 -8.04 13.72
C LYS A 329 14.45 -7.69 14.96
N ASP A 330 13.91 -8.73 15.61
CA ASP A 330 13.06 -8.58 16.79
C ASP A 330 11.91 -7.56 16.59
N GLU A 331 11.94 -6.42 17.28
CA GLU A 331 10.95 -5.33 17.16
C GLU A 331 11.25 -4.33 16.03
N TYR A 332 12.41 -4.44 15.37
CA TYR A 332 12.84 -3.51 14.36
C TYR A 332 12.55 -3.99 12.93
N ASP A 333 12.12 -3.08 12.10
CA ASP A 333 11.90 -3.30 10.66
C ASP A 333 12.60 -2.20 9.87
N THR A 334 13.58 -2.58 9.06
CA THR A 334 14.37 -1.67 8.23
C THR A 334 14.14 -2.02 6.77
N LYS A 335 13.83 -1.01 5.94
CA LYS A 335 13.63 -1.19 4.50
C LYS A 335 14.42 -0.18 3.71
N LEU A 336 15.09 -0.63 2.67
CA LEU A 336 15.64 0.19 1.61
C LEU A 336 14.77 0.00 0.37
N VAL A 337 14.18 1.08 -0.13
CA VAL A 337 13.30 1.04 -1.31
C VAL A 337 13.93 1.87 -2.43
N VAL A 338 14.06 1.25 -3.61
CA VAL A 338 14.60 1.90 -4.83
C VAL A 338 13.61 1.67 -5.97
N ARG A 339 13.10 2.76 -6.55
CA ARG A 339 12.15 2.73 -7.68
C ARG A 339 12.55 3.73 -8.75
N GLY A 340 12.57 3.32 -9.99
CA GLY A 340 12.91 4.23 -11.07
C GLY A 340 12.50 3.72 -12.44
N THR A 341 12.66 4.61 -13.41
CA THR A 341 12.49 4.30 -14.83
C THR A 341 13.57 4.98 -15.64
N GLN A 342 14.05 4.28 -16.65
CA GLN A 342 14.93 4.79 -17.68
C GLN A 342 14.24 4.62 -19.02
N THR A 343 14.13 5.69 -19.79
CA THR A 343 13.55 5.66 -21.14
C THR A 343 14.62 6.08 -22.14
N TYR A 344 14.79 5.29 -23.18
CA TYR A 344 15.65 5.58 -24.33
C TYR A 344 14.79 5.83 -25.55
N ASP A 345 15.01 6.95 -26.21
CA ASP A 345 14.41 7.26 -27.50
C ASP A 345 15.30 6.64 -28.60
N LEU A 346 14.72 5.70 -29.36
CA LEU A 346 15.41 4.97 -30.44
C LEU A 346 15.11 5.57 -31.82
N LEU A 347 14.38 6.69 -31.90
CA LEU A 347 14.18 7.40 -33.17
C LEU A 347 15.50 8.02 -33.61
N ALA A 348 15.97 7.63 -34.79
CA ALA A 348 17.32 7.92 -35.26
C ALA A 348 17.55 9.39 -35.62
N ASP A 349 16.49 10.19 -35.83
CA ASP A 349 16.56 11.44 -36.59
C ASP A 349 15.93 12.66 -35.89
N THR A 350 15.83 12.67 -34.57
CA THR A 350 15.32 13.83 -33.88
C THR A 350 16.46 14.66 -33.27
N GLU A 351 16.51 15.94 -33.60
CA GLU A 351 17.41 16.93 -32.94
C GLU A 351 17.24 16.96 -31.41
N ILE A 352 16.15 16.34 -30.92
CA ILE A 352 15.80 16.30 -29.49
C ILE A 352 15.65 14.83 -29.06
N ARG A 353 16.74 14.21 -28.65
CA ARG A 353 16.69 12.91 -27.98
C ARG A 353 16.01 13.04 -26.62
N ARG A 354 14.95 12.26 -26.41
CA ARG A 354 14.18 12.27 -25.16
C ARG A 354 14.59 11.13 -24.22
N ASN A 355 15.88 10.97 -23.98
CA ASN A 355 16.34 10.01 -22.98
C ASN A 355 16.01 10.56 -21.58
N VAL A 356 15.19 9.85 -20.84
CA VAL A 356 14.69 10.32 -19.54
C VAL A 356 14.96 9.30 -18.45
N SER A 357 15.75 9.71 -17.45
CA SER A 357 15.95 8.96 -16.22
C SER A 357 15.09 9.54 -15.10
N ARG A 358 14.28 8.72 -14.46
CA ARG A 358 13.40 9.14 -13.36
C ARG A 358 13.60 8.26 -12.14
N LEU A 359 14.18 8.80 -11.08
CA LEU A 359 14.21 8.17 -9.78
C LEU A 359 12.91 8.50 -9.04
N ARG A 360 12.01 7.52 -8.91
CA ARG A 360 10.67 7.71 -8.30
C ARG A 360 10.69 7.62 -6.79
N ALA A 361 11.48 6.69 -6.25
CA ALA A 361 11.71 6.56 -4.82
C ALA A 361 13.13 6.07 -4.55
N LEU A 362 13.73 6.59 -3.51
CA LEU A 362 14.98 6.13 -2.91
C LEU A 362 14.97 6.54 -1.45
N TYR A 363 14.58 5.63 -0.58
CA TYR A 363 14.52 5.94 0.84
C TYR A 363 14.89 4.75 1.70
N LEU A 364 15.44 5.09 2.88
CA LEU A 364 15.62 4.17 3.99
C LEU A 364 14.48 4.40 4.98
N GLU A 365 13.82 3.33 5.37
CA GLU A 365 12.78 3.30 6.40
C GLU A 365 13.27 2.45 7.56
N HIS A 366 13.11 2.95 8.78
CA HIS A 366 13.41 2.20 9.99
C HIS A 366 12.30 2.44 11.00
N SER A 367 11.80 1.38 11.62
CA SER A 367 10.72 1.46 12.60
C SER A 367 10.91 0.46 13.74
N SER A 368 10.49 0.85 14.93
CA SER A 368 10.17 -0.04 16.03
C SER A 368 8.66 -0.20 16.12
N GLN A 369 8.17 -1.39 16.42
CA GLN A 369 6.73 -1.73 16.32
C GLN A 369 5.81 -0.78 17.08
N ASP A 370 6.22 -0.31 18.27
CA ASP A 370 5.35 0.42 19.20
C ASP A 370 5.86 1.82 19.57
N SER A 371 6.97 2.28 19.00
CA SER A 371 7.62 3.49 19.49
C SER A 371 7.79 4.58 18.44
N TYR A 372 8.45 4.26 17.33
CA TYR A 372 8.76 5.25 16.33
C TYR A 372 8.91 4.66 14.93
N PHE A 373 8.87 5.56 13.98
CA PHE A 373 9.12 5.31 12.57
C PHE A 373 9.91 6.49 12.01
N VAL A 374 10.94 6.21 11.22
CA VAL A 374 11.69 7.23 10.49
C VAL A 374 11.89 6.79 9.05
N ARG A 375 11.69 7.71 8.13
CA ARG A 375 11.97 7.50 6.70
C ARG A 375 12.75 8.68 6.17
N VAL A 376 13.87 8.41 5.48
CA VAL A 376 14.78 9.44 4.96
C VAL A 376 15.03 9.15 3.49
N GLY A 377 14.95 10.17 2.66
CA GLY A 377 15.22 10.10 1.23
C GLY A 377 14.04 10.54 0.36
N ARG A 378 14.06 10.12 -0.92
CA ARG A 378 12.99 10.41 -1.88
C ARG A 378 11.81 9.50 -1.66
N GLN A 379 10.67 10.06 -1.30
CA GLN A 379 9.49 9.35 -0.86
C GLN A 379 8.20 9.98 -1.39
N PRO A 380 7.07 9.23 -1.40
CA PRO A 380 5.77 9.78 -1.75
C PRO A 380 5.35 10.91 -0.81
N GLY A 381 4.69 11.93 -1.36
CA GLY A 381 4.29 13.14 -0.65
C GLY A 381 2.85 13.16 -0.15
N ASN A 382 2.13 12.04 -0.16
CA ASN A 382 0.71 11.97 0.20
C ASN A 382 0.47 11.80 1.71
N THR A 383 1.30 12.41 2.54
CA THR A 383 1.26 12.28 3.99
C THR A 383 1.02 13.63 4.64
N GLY A 384 0.01 13.70 5.54
CA GLY A 384 -0.17 14.83 6.44
C GLY A 384 -0.27 16.20 5.76
N GLY A 385 -1.08 16.32 4.70
CA GLY A 385 -1.27 17.58 3.99
C GLY A 385 -0.19 17.94 2.97
N VAL A 386 0.84 17.10 2.79
CA VAL A 386 1.80 17.25 1.70
C VAL A 386 1.12 16.90 0.39
N LEU A 387 0.89 17.90 -0.46
CA LEU A 387 0.15 17.77 -1.73
C LEU A 387 1.05 17.42 -2.92
N ASP A 388 2.35 17.61 -2.78
CA ASP A 388 3.31 17.24 -3.81
C ASP A 388 3.45 15.72 -3.87
N PHE A 389 3.42 15.17 -5.06
CA PHE A 389 3.47 13.71 -5.29
C PHE A 389 4.71 13.03 -4.71
N ARG A 390 5.81 13.78 -4.50
CA ARG A 390 7.08 13.29 -3.95
C ARG A 390 7.84 14.42 -3.26
N PHE A 391 8.66 14.02 -2.28
CA PHE A 391 9.63 14.94 -1.67
C PHE A 391 10.92 14.20 -1.31
N ASP A 392 12.00 14.95 -1.24
CA ASP A 392 13.27 14.51 -0.69
C ASP A 392 13.38 15.07 0.72
N GLY A 393 13.39 14.21 1.73
CA GLY A 393 13.36 14.69 3.11
C GLY A 393 13.21 13.61 4.16
N VAL A 394 12.73 14.02 5.30
CA VAL A 394 12.55 13.18 6.48
C VAL A 394 11.08 13.15 6.88
N TRP A 395 10.60 11.96 7.21
CA TRP A 395 9.35 11.75 7.93
C TRP A 395 9.67 10.97 9.20
N PHE A 396 9.40 11.58 10.32
CA PHE A 396 9.53 10.98 11.64
C PHE A 396 8.15 10.86 12.27
N ARG A 397 7.82 9.69 12.82
CA ARG A 397 6.62 9.43 13.61
C ARG A 397 7.03 8.97 14.99
N TYR A 398 6.40 9.55 15.99
CA TYR A 398 6.46 9.11 17.38
C TYR A 398 5.09 8.57 17.80
N THR A 399 5.06 7.37 18.33
CA THR A 399 3.85 6.75 18.89
C THR A 399 3.72 7.15 20.35
N ALA A 400 2.93 8.19 20.62
CA ALA A 400 2.73 8.70 21.97
C ALA A 400 1.85 7.76 22.81
N VAL A 401 0.82 7.18 22.19
CA VAL A 401 -0.02 6.13 22.78
C VAL A 401 -0.16 5.02 21.74
N PRO A 402 0.35 3.80 22.04
CA PRO A 402 0.27 2.67 21.10
C PRO A 402 -1.16 2.46 20.57
N GLN A 403 -1.26 2.29 19.26
CA GLN A 403 -2.51 2.09 18.52
C GLN A 403 -3.52 3.25 18.57
N PHE A 404 -3.24 4.34 19.29
CA PHE A 404 -4.20 5.43 19.44
C PHE A 404 -3.67 6.79 18.98
N LEU A 405 -2.46 7.19 19.39
CA LEU A 405 -1.96 8.54 19.15
C LEU A 405 -0.55 8.52 18.55
N ASN A 406 -0.43 9.04 17.32
CA ASN A 406 0.88 9.26 16.70
C ASN A 406 1.07 10.73 16.38
N VAL A 407 2.27 11.22 16.59
CA VAL A 407 2.72 12.55 16.17
C VAL A 407 3.73 12.37 15.05
N ASN A 408 3.50 13.03 13.93
CA ASN A 408 4.37 12.97 12.77
C ASN A 408 4.99 14.34 12.49
N LEU A 409 6.29 14.34 12.23
CA LEU A 409 7.05 15.50 11.80
C LEU A 409 7.56 15.23 10.38
N LEU A 410 7.36 16.17 9.50
CA LEU A 410 7.77 16.08 8.10
C LEU A 410 8.57 17.33 7.74
N ALA A 411 9.68 17.14 7.03
CA ALA A 411 10.45 18.23 6.46
C ALA A 411 11.16 17.76 5.20
N GLY A 412 11.26 18.62 4.21
CA GLY A 412 11.94 18.25 2.97
C GLY A 412 11.75 19.25 1.85
N GLN A 413 12.11 18.80 0.67
CA GLN A 413 11.99 19.54 -0.59
C GLN A 413 10.93 18.88 -1.46
N PRO A 414 9.86 19.57 -1.85
CA PRO A 414 8.86 19.02 -2.76
C PRO A 414 9.49 18.80 -4.15
N ARG A 415 9.14 17.67 -4.77
CA ARG A 415 9.59 17.28 -6.12
C ARG A 415 8.40 17.26 -7.07
N GLN A 416 7.87 18.45 -7.36
CA GLN A 416 6.86 18.60 -8.40
C GLN A 416 7.46 18.36 -9.78
N PHE A 417 6.67 17.72 -10.65
CA PHE A 417 6.90 17.90 -12.08
C PHE A 417 6.59 19.37 -12.40
N SER A 418 7.59 20.08 -12.89
CA SER A 418 7.33 21.41 -13.41
C SER A 418 6.34 21.27 -14.57
N LEU A 419 5.16 21.84 -14.42
CA LEU A 419 4.22 22.06 -15.51
C LEU A 419 4.60 23.31 -16.33
N ALA A 420 5.69 23.99 -15.92
CA ALA A 420 6.27 25.05 -16.71
C ALA A 420 6.74 24.48 -18.06
N SER A 421 6.47 25.21 -19.13
CA SER A 421 6.80 24.89 -20.53
C SER A 421 8.29 24.59 -20.79
N ASN A 422 9.14 24.76 -19.78
CA ASN A 422 10.60 24.64 -19.84
C ASN A 422 11.14 23.40 -19.10
N TYR A 423 10.32 22.36 -18.89
CA TYR A 423 10.85 21.09 -18.43
C TYR A 423 11.74 20.49 -19.53
N VAL A 424 13.04 20.62 -19.37
CA VAL A 424 14.02 19.90 -20.17
C VAL A 424 14.29 18.56 -19.49
N PRO A 425 13.94 17.42 -20.12
CA PRO A 425 13.97 16.11 -19.48
C PRO A 425 15.30 15.74 -18.82
N ASP A 426 16.43 16.11 -19.40
CA ASP A 426 17.77 15.75 -18.94
C ASP A 426 18.51 16.88 -18.24
N ASP A 427 17.82 17.93 -17.81
CA ASP A 427 18.45 19.04 -17.10
C ASP A 427 18.97 18.55 -15.74
N PRO A 428 20.29 18.60 -15.50
CA PRO A 428 20.88 18.23 -14.21
C PRO A 428 20.33 19.05 -13.04
N ARG A 429 19.71 20.20 -13.30
CA ARG A 429 19.01 21.02 -12.29
C ARG A 429 17.79 20.32 -11.72
N ASN A 430 17.17 19.39 -12.47
CA ASN A 430 16.05 18.58 -11.99
C ASN A 430 16.44 17.63 -10.84
N PHE A 431 17.73 17.36 -10.67
CA PHE A 431 18.28 16.48 -9.63
C PHE A 431 18.97 17.25 -8.50
N ARG A 432 19.18 18.56 -8.65
CA ARG A 432 19.80 19.36 -7.60
C ARG A 432 18.83 19.56 -6.44
N ALA A 433 19.37 19.43 -5.23
CA ALA A 433 18.70 19.88 -4.04
C ALA A 433 18.54 21.40 -4.11
N ASP A 434 17.32 21.87 -4.34
CA ASP A 434 17.04 23.29 -4.30
C ASP A 434 16.67 23.71 -2.89
N LEU A 435 17.66 24.20 -2.14
CA LEU A 435 17.50 24.65 -0.75
C LEU A 435 16.54 25.84 -0.61
N LYS A 436 16.21 26.51 -1.71
CA LYS A 436 15.27 27.65 -1.72
C LYS A 436 13.81 27.21 -1.73
N ARG A 437 13.54 25.94 -1.99
CA ARG A 437 12.20 25.36 -1.93
C ARG A 437 12.17 24.26 -0.89
N TYR A 438 11.42 24.46 0.17
CA TYR A 438 11.33 23.51 1.28
C TYR A 438 9.95 23.56 1.93
N PHE A 439 9.60 22.52 2.63
CA PHE A 439 8.44 22.49 3.49
C PHE A 439 8.77 21.87 4.84
N TYR A 440 7.96 22.19 5.81
CA TYR A 440 7.86 21.47 7.08
C TYR A 440 6.41 21.38 7.53
N GLY A 441 6.10 20.35 8.27
CA GLY A 441 4.76 20.11 8.74
C GLY A 441 4.74 19.21 9.97
N VAL A 442 3.63 19.29 10.67
CA VAL A 442 3.28 18.39 11.77
C VAL A 442 1.90 17.84 11.52
N ASN A 443 1.72 16.57 11.82
CA ASN A 443 0.40 16.00 11.88
C ASN A 443 0.23 15.08 13.09
N VAL A 444 -1.02 14.96 13.53
CA VAL A 444 -1.41 14.11 14.64
C VAL A 444 -2.45 13.12 14.15
N ASP A 445 -2.14 11.83 14.26
CA ASP A 445 -3.07 10.74 13.97
C ASP A 445 -3.73 10.28 15.26
N ILE A 446 -5.05 10.18 15.25
CA ILE A 446 -5.87 9.78 16.40
C ILE A 446 -6.78 8.62 16.00
N GLY A 447 -6.88 7.63 16.86
CA GLY A 447 -7.80 6.52 16.72
C GLY A 447 -7.14 5.16 16.60
N PRO A 448 -7.95 4.11 16.70
CA PRO A 448 -9.42 4.11 16.61
C PRO A 448 -10.12 4.62 17.88
N VAL A 449 -11.04 5.58 17.74
CA VAL A 449 -11.96 6.02 18.78
C VAL A 449 -13.26 5.21 18.63
N ALA A 450 -13.77 4.67 19.73
CA ALA A 450 -14.98 3.81 19.74
C ALA A 450 -14.92 2.69 18.66
N LYS A 451 -13.73 2.18 18.36
CA LYS A 451 -13.43 1.13 17.37
C LYS A 451 -13.75 1.48 15.90
N ALA A 452 -14.47 2.56 15.65
CA ALA A 452 -14.99 2.92 14.33
C ALA A 452 -14.36 4.16 13.71
N TRP A 453 -13.95 5.12 14.52
CA TRP A 453 -13.46 6.41 14.07
C TRP A 453 -11.94 6.53 14.14
N SER A 454 -11.35 7.12 13.12
CA SER A 454 -9.97 7.57 13.14
C SER A 454 -9.86 8.93 12.47
N GLY A 455 -8.93 9.74 12.90
CA GLY A 455 -8.76 11.09 12.37
C GLY A 455 -7.30 11.49 12.29
N ASN A 456 -7.08 12.57 11.58
CA ASN A 456 -5.79 13.23 11.46
C ASN A 456 -6.00 14.73 11.36
N ALA A 457 -5.20 15.49 12.06
CA ALA A 457 -5.11 16.93 11.91
C ALA A 457 -3.68 17.31 11.54
N TYR A 458 -3.50 18.27 10.66
CA TYR A 458 -2.18 18.66 10.21
C TYR A 458 -2.03 20.17 10.02
N TYR A 459 -0.80 20.62 10.10
CA TYR A 459 -0.31 21.91 9.65
C TYR A 459 0.86 21.71 8.71
N ILE A 460 0.91 22.45 7.61
CA ILE A 460 2.04 22.47 6.68
C ILE A 460 2.39 23.90 6.29
N ASN A 461 3.67 24.18 6.17
CA ASN A 461 4.21 25.43 5.62
C ASN A 461 5.23 25.09 4.53
N GLN A 462 4.96 25.52 3.31
CA GLN A 462 5.81 25.36 2.14
C GLN A 462 6.31 26.72 1.69
N MET A 463 7.60 26.81 1.42
CA MET A 463 8.31 28.02 1.05
C MET A 463 9.00 27.85 -0.30
N VAL A 464 9.08 28.92 -1.06
CA VAL A 464 9.86 29.03 -2.29
C VAL A 464 10.57 30.39 -2.31
N ASN A 465 11.90 30.38 -2.38
CA ASN A 465 12.74 31.60 -2.43
C ASN A 465 12.35 32.68 -1.38
N GLY A 466 12.05 32.25 -0.15
CA GLY A 466 11.64 33.16 0.93
C GLY A 466 10.17 33.60 0.91
N VAL A 467 9.40 33.20 -0.11
CA VAL A 467 7.96 33.43 -0.21
C VAL A 467 7.18 32.22 0.28
N VAL A 468 6.09 32.43 0.99
CA VAL A 468 5.15 31.35 1.32
C VAL A 468 4.49 30.86 0.04
N ASP A 469 4.80 29.62 -0.35
CA ASP A 469 4.17 28.96 -1.48
C ASP A 469 2.77 28.45 -1.11
N ARG A 470 2.69 27.80 0.07
CA ARG A 470 1.44 27.29 0.66
C ARG A 470 1.57 27.22 2.18
N ARG A 471 0.53 27.62 2.89
CA ARG A 471 0.43 27.42 4.34
C ARG A 471 -0.97 26.98 4.70
N ALA A 472 -1.12 25.74 5.16
CA ALA A 472 -2.44 25.17 5.35
C ALA A 472 -2.58 24.42 6.67
N VAL A 473 -3.81 24.38 7.14
CA VAL A 473 -4.30 23.45 8.15
C VAL A 473 -5.33 22.55 7.53
N GLY A 474 -5.41 21.33 8.01
CA GLY A 474 -6.43 20.41 7.53
C GLY A 474 -6.72 19.29 8.49
N THR A 475 -7.79 18.59 8.20
CA THR A 475 -8.22 17.43 8.97
C THR A 475 -8.79 16.36 8.05
N GLU A 476 -8.52 15.13 8.39
CA GLU A 476 -9.15 13.96 7.80
C GLU A 476 -9.91 13.20 8.90
N LEU A 477 -11.11 12.76 8.58
CA LEU A 477 -11.91 11.94 9.47
C LEU A 477 -12.37 10.70 8.71
N ARG A 478 -12.30 9.55 9.35
CA ARG A 478 -12.69 8.26 8.79
C ARG A 478 -13.56 7.50 9.76
N TYR A 479 -14.60 6.92 9.22
CA TYR A 479 -15.49 6.04 9.93
C TYR A 479 -15.58 4.71 9.18
N ALA A 480 -15.47 3.59 9.89
CA ALA A 480 -15.62 2.26 9.32
C ALA A 480 -16.21 1.31 10.36
N GLU A 481 -17.45 0.92 10.18
CA GLU A 481 -18.12 -0.06 11.04
C GLU A 481 -19.29 -0.71 10.30
N ASN A 482 -19.42 -2.03 10.42
CA ASN A 482 -20.60 -2.81 10.00
C ASN A 482 -21.10 -2.48 8.57
N GLY A 483 -20.18 -2.46 7.58
CA GLY A 483 -20.53 -2.15 6.19
C GLY A 483 -20.77 -0.67 5.90
N LYS A 484 -20.55 0.20 6.88
CA LYS A 484 -20.63 1.65 6.74
C LYS A 484 -19.21 2.22 6.71
N ASN A 485 -18.90 3.00 5.69
CA ASN A 485 -17.62 3.67 5.55
C ASN A 485 -17.89 5.14 5.22
N ALA A 486 -17.18 6.03 5.88
CA ALA A 486 -17.16 7.43 5.53
C ALA A 486 -15.73 7.99 5.62
N PHE A 487 -15.40 8.90 4.72
CA PHE A 487 -14.15 9.63 4.69
C PHE A 487 -14.44 11.10 4.44
N GLY A 488 -13.95 11.95 5.31
CA GLY A 488 -13.99 13.41 5.16
C GLY A 488 -12.58 13.99 5.14
N LEU A 489 -12.36 15.00 4.32
CA LEU A 489 -11.13 15.78 4.24
C LEU A 489 -11.48 17.25 4.10
N VAL A 490 -10.87 18.08 4.93
CA VAL A 490 -10.91 19.55 4.79
C VAL A 490 -9.48 20.06 4.79
N ASP A 491 -9.16 20.91 3.82
CA ASP A 491 -7.88 21.61 3.70
C ASP A 491 -8.13 23.09 3.48
N TYR A 492 -7.64 23.91 4.39
CA TYR A 492 -7.79 25.35 4.37
C TYR A 492 -6.42 26.01 4.28
N ASP A 493 -6.19 26.78 3.24
CA ASP A 493 -4.96 27.56 3.09
C ASP A 493 -5.06 28.90 3.82
N ILE A 494 -4.22 29.04 4.86
CA ILE A 494 -4.17 30.24 5.72
C ILE A 494 -3.56 31.42 4.96
N SER A 495 -2.57 31.16 4.07
CA SER A 495 -1.88 32.24 3.35
C SER A 495 -2.75 32.91 2.29
N TYR A 496 -3.67 32.15 1.73
CA TYR A 496 -4.65 32.62 0.74
C TYR A 496 -6.03 32.92 1.32
N ASN A 497 -6.26 32.49 2.57
CA ASN A 497 -7.56 32.59 3.26
C ASN A 497 -8.68 31.90 2.46
N VAL A 498 -8.44 30.67 1.98
CA VAL A 498 -9.37 29.92 1.13
C VAL A 498 -9.45 28.44 1.49
N LEU A 499 -10.61 27.88 1.22
CA LEU A 499 -10.83 26.43 1.25
C LEU A 499 -10.27 25.83 -0.05
N ASN A 500 -9.25 24.97 0.07
CA ASN A 500 -8.67 24.25 -1.07
C ASN A 500 -9.39 22.96 -1.36
N VAL A 501 -9.78 22.23 -0.31
CA VAL A 501 -10.52 20.97 -0.42
C VAL A 501 -11.54 20.87 0.68
N ALA A 502 -12.75 20.44 0.32
CA ALA A 502 -13.70 19.85 1.23
C ALA A 502 -14.30 18.63 0.55
N MET A 503 -14.02 17.46 1.07
CA MET A 503 -14.47 16.20 0.49
C MET A 503 -15.16 15.34 1.54
N LEU A 504 -16.27 14.76 1.14
CA LEU A 504 -16.98 13.72 1.89
C LEU A 504 -17.26 12.58 0.93
N ASN A 505 -16.81 11.39 1.28
CA ASN A 505 -17.11 10.15 0.57
C ASN A 505 -17.70 9.15 1.57
N GLY A 506 -18.79 8.49 1.22
CA GLY A 506 -19.44 7.53 2.08
C GLY A 506 -20.06 6.39 1.30
N THR A 507 -20.01 5.20 1.92
CA THR A 507 -20.70 4.01 1.45
C THR A 507 -21.40 3.36 2.64
N TRP A 508 -22.67 3.06 2.45
CA TRP A 508 -23.48 2.40 3.45
C TRP A 508 -24.09 1.14 2.84
N VAL A 509 -23.65 0.00 3.34
CA VAL A 509 -24.17 -1.32 2.93
C VAL A 509 -25.13 -1.83 3.99
N THR A 510 -26.36 -2.08 3.57
CA THR A 510 -27.39 -2.79 4.34
C THR A 510 -27.66 -4.15 3.73
N GLU A 511 -28.62 -4.93 4.25
CA GLU A 511 -29.03 -6.19 3.64
C GLU A 511 -29.50 -5.97 2.19
N GLY A 512 -28.62 -6.31 1.23
CA GLY A 512 -28.91 -6.24 -0.21
C GLY A 512 -28.82 -4.86 -0.85
N THR A 513 -28.65 -3.76 -0.09
CA THR A 513 -28.59 -2.40 -0.65
C THR A 513 -27.27 -1.72 -0.32
N THR A 514 -26.68 -1.06 -1.31
CA THR A 514 -25.50 -0.22 -1.15
C THR A 514 -25.84 1.22 -1.55
N PHE A 515 -25.67 2.14 -0.62
CA PHE A 515 -25.75 3.58 -0.88
C PHE A 515 -24.35 4.15 -1.02
N THR A 516 -24.16 5.06 -1.97
CA THR A 516 -22.89 5.79 -2.19
C THR A 516 -23.17 7.27 -2.19
N LEU A 517 -22.34 8.02 -1.47
CA LEU A 517 -22.34 9.48 -1.45
C LEU A 517 -20.92 9.97 -1.74
N LEU A 518 -20.77 10.94 -2.63
CA LEU A 518 -19.56 11.71 -2.84
C LEU A 518 -19.89 13.18 -2.98
N ALA A 519 -19.32 14.01 -2.13
CA ALA A 519 -19.30 15.45 -2.26
C ALA A 519 -17.85 15.90 -2.27
N ASP A 520 -17.43 16.62 -3.29
CA ASP A 520 -16.04 17.02 -3.49
C ASP A 520 -15.99 18.45 -4.02
N HIS A 521 -15.50 19.33 -3.17
CA HIS A 521 -15.13 20.70 -3.51
C HIS A 521 -13.62 20.81 -3.49
N ARG A 522 -13.00 21.17 -4.59
CA ARG A 522 -11.55 21.40 -4.65
C ARG A 522 -11.14 22.49 -5.61
N ARG A 523 -10.03 23.13 -5.31
CA ARG A 523 -9.32 23.97 -6.26
C ARG A 523 -8.41 23.15 -7.14
N THR A 524 -8.37 23.46 -8.43
CA THR A 524 -7.60 22.72 -9.43
C THR A 524 -6.87 23.71 -10.36
N PRO A 525 -5.53 23.67 -10.39
CA PRO A 525 -4.63 22.97 -9.46
C PRO A 525 -4.80 23.50 -8.02
N TYR A 526 -4.28 22.76 -7.02
CA TYR A 526 -4.23 23.29 -5.66
C TYR A 526 -3.56 24.65 -5.63
N LEU A 527 -4.10 25.58 -4.86
CA LEU A 527 -3.62 26.96 -4.83
C LEU A 527 -2.25 27.03 -4.15
N GLN A 528 -1.26 27.41 -4.92
CA GLN A 528 0.14 27.62 -4.53
C GLN A 528 0.67 28.83 -5.27
N THR A 529 1.60 29.58 -4.68
CA THR A 529 2.21 30.75 -5.33
C THR A 529 2.97 30.36 -6.61
N THR A 530 3.54 29.19 -6.65
CA THR A 530 4.21 28.64 -7.85
C THR A 530 3.26 28.45 -9.04
N ASN A 531 1.95 28.38 -8.84
CA ASN A 531 0.98 28.31 -9.95
C ASN A 531 0.98 29.59 -10.79
N ALA A 532 1.44 30.71 -10.24
CA ALA A 532 1.56 31.97 -10.98
C ALA A 532 2.51 31.88 -12.17
N LEU A 533 3.39 30.88 -12.20
CA LEU A 533 4.33 30.69 -13.31
C LEU A 533 3.68 30.01 -14.53
N PHE A 534 2.45 29.48 -14.39
CA PHE A 534 1.73 28.87 -15.51
C PHE A 534 1.47 29.90 -16.61
N GLY A 535 1.84 29.54 -17.84
CA GLY A 535 1.67 30.41 -19.00
C GLY A 535 2.62 31.62 -19.08
N THR A 536 3.56 31.76 -18.15
CA THR A 536 4.58 32.80 -18.20
C THR A 536 5.82 32.26 -18.91
N PRO A 537 6.14 32.72 -20.13
CA PRO A 537 7.30 32.26 -20.88
C PRO A 537 8.60 32.50 -20.12
N ASN A 538 9.50 31.50 -20.15
CA ASN A 538 10.82 31.56 -19.53
C ASN A 538 10.84 31.80 -18.00
N ALA A 539 9.70 31.80 -17.33
CA ALA A 539 9.62 31.92 -15.87
C ALA A 539 10.13 30.65 -15.20
N GLN A 540 10.95 30.82 -14.18
CA GLN A 540 11.52 29.77 -13.36
C GLN A 540 11.21 30.03 -11.89
N LEU A 541 11.40 29.02 -11.03
CA LEU A 541 11.17 29.18 -9.59
C LEU A 541 12.01 30.28 -8.97
N GLU A 542 13.20 30.53 -9.51
CA GLU A 542 14.12 31.58 -9.10
C GLU A 542 13.57 33.00 -9.30
N ASN A 543 12.56 33.16 -10.16
CA ASN A 543 11.90 34.45 -10.40
C ASN A 543 10.89 34.82 -9.31
N ILE A 544 10.54 33.88 -8.43
CA ILE A 544 9.70 34.15 -7.26
C ILE A 544 10.58 34.75 -6.17
N ASN A 545 10.19 35.88 -5.63
CA ASN A 545 10.89 36.53 -4.51
C ASN A 545 9.90 37.38 -3.68
N PRO A 546 10.31 37.86 -2.49
CA PRO A 546 9.41 38.62 -1.63
C PRO A 546 8.85 39.91 -2.26
N THR A 547 9.57 40.52 -3.19
CA THR A 547 9.16 41.79 -3.82
C THR A 547 7.94 41.66 -4.74
N ASN A 548 7.79 40.46 -5.35
CA ASN A 548 6.67 40.19 -6.26
C ASN A 548 5.62 39.22 -5.68
N ALA A 549 5.71 38.90 -4.40
CA ALA A 549 4.89 37.85 -3.77
C ALA A 549 3.38 38.09 -3.90
N ASP A 550 2.92 39.33 -3.69
CA ASP A 550 1.50 39.65 -3.76
C ASP A 550 0.97 39.59 -5.21
N LEU A 551 1.76 40.09 -6.17
CA LEU A 551 1.46 39.98 -7.59
C LEU A 551 1.31 38.49 -8.00
N LEU A 552 2.24 37.65 -7.58
CA LEU A 552 2.21 36.22 -7.91
C LEU A 552 1.04 35.51 -7.22
N ARG A 553 0.66 35.91 -6.02
CA ARG A 553 -0.54 35.36 -5.36
C ARG A 553 -1.82 35.63 -6.13
N GLU A 554 -2.01 36.88 -6.62
CA GLU A 554 -3.15 37.22 -7.45
C GLU A 554 -3.13 36.44 -8.76
N GLN A 555 -1.97 36.29 -9.38
CA GLN A 555 -1.79 35.51 -10.60
C GLN A 555 -2.14 34.03 -10.35
N ALA A 556 -1.66 33.43 -9.25
CA ALA A 556 -1.98 32.06 -8.87
C ALA A 556 -3.49 31.83 -8.66
N LYS A 557 -4.19 32.80 -8.06
CA LYS A 557 -5.66 32.78 -7.94
C LYS A 557 -6.35 32.79 -9.31
N ALA A 558 -5.85 33.59 -10.23
CA ALA A 558 -6.44 33.72 -11.55
C ALA A 558 -6.38 32.41 -12.34
N VAL A 559 -5.29 31.66 -12.25
CA VAL A 559 -5.13 30.36 -12.97
C VAL A 559 -5.78 29.16 -12.27
N THR A 560 -6.41 29.38 -11.13
CA THR A 560 -6.98 28.28 -10.33
C THR A 560 -8.50 28.23 -10.46
N ALA A 561 -9.02 27.13 -11.00
CA ALA A 561 -10.45 26.87 -11.06
C ALA A 561 -10.94 26.16 -9.78
N THR A 562 -12.24 26.24 -9.53
CA THR A 562 -12.92 25.46 -8.48
C THR A 562 -13.74 24.36 -9.13
N SER A 563 -13.52 23.13 -8.71
CA SER A 563 -14.30 21.97 -9.14
C SER A 563 -15.24 21.53 -8.02
N ASN A 564 -16.51 21.34 -8.33
CA ASN A 564 -17.52 20.83 -7.42
C ASN A 564 -18.15 19.59 -8.04
N LEU A 565 -18.09 18.49 -7.33
CA LEU A 565 -18.68 17.22 -7.72
C LEU A 565 -19.59 16.73 -6.61
N PHE A 566 -20.80 16.38 -6.96
CA PHE A 566 -21.74 15.71 -6.07
C PHE A 566 -22.27 14.45 -6.76
N LEU A 567 -22.28 13.33 -6.04
CA LEU A 567 -22.78 12.04 -6.53
C LEU A 567 -23.57 11.35 -5.44
N VAL A 568 -24.74 10.84 -5.79
CA VAL A 568 -25.53 9.94 -4.98
C VAL A 568 -25.88 8.73 -5.82
N GLY A 569 -25.63 7.54 -5.29
CA GLY A 569 -25.89 6.28 -5.97
C GLY A 569 -26.54 5.26 -5.05
N VAL A 570 -27.31 4.36 -5.64
CA VAL A 570 -27.90 3.20 -4.98
C VAL A 570 -27.70 1.96 -5.85
N LEU A 571 -27.38 0.85 -5.22
CA LEU A 571 -27.29 -0.48 -5.84
C LEU A 571 -28.05 -1.46 -4.95
N GLN A 572 -29.08 -2.11 -5.51
CA GLN A 572 -29.96 -3.04 -4.83
C GLN A 572 -29.81 -4.44 -5.38
N ALA A 573 -29.55 -5.43 -4.54
CA ALA A 573 -29.67 -6.84 -4.90
C ALA A 573 -31.17 -7.21 -5.00
N VAL A 574 -31.60 -7.55 -6.20
CA VAL A 574 -33.00 -7.94 -6.47
C VAL A 574 -33.17 -9.46 -6.49
N SER A 575 -32.08 -10.19 -6.70
CA SER A 575 -32.03 -11.65 -6.56
C SER A 575 -30.62 -12.09 -6.18
N LYS A 576 -30.38 -13.41 -6.10
CA LYS A 576 -29.05 -13.98 -5.85
C LYS A 576 -28.07 -13.63 -6.98
N ASP A 577 -28.59 -13.46 -8.19
CA ASP A 577 -27.81 -13.34 -9.41
C ASP A 577 -27.89 -11.93 -10.03
N TRP A 578 -28.81 -11.08 -9.54
CA TRP A 578 -29.03 -9.76 -10.13
C TRP A 578 -28.97 -8.63 -9.11
N GLN A 579 -28.29 -7.58 -9.49
CA GLN A 579 -28.28 -6.28 -8.82
C GLN A 579 -28.68 -5.20 -9.82
N ILE A 580 -29.53 -4.28 -9.38
CA ILE A 580 -29.99 -3.13 -10.17
C ILE A 580 -29.66 -1.87 -9.38
N GLY A 581 -29.20 -0.84 -10.06
CA GLY A 581 -28.88 0.40 -9.42
C GLY A 581 -28.68 1.55 -10.40
N GLY A 582 -28.33 2.67 -9.84
CA GLY A 582 -27.96 3.85 -10.58
C GLY A 582 -27.36 4.94 -9.72
N ASP A 583 -26.82 5.95 -10.36
CA ASP A 583 -26.31 7.13 -9.71
C ASP A 583 -26.70 8.41 -10.44
N VAL A 584 -26.75 9.49 -9.69
CA VAL A 584 -26.88 10.86 -10.20
C VAL A 584 -25.65 11.63 -9.81
N ARG A 585 -25.01 12.24 -10.79
CA ARG A 585 -23.81 13.04 -10.63
C ARG A 585 -24.07 14.46 -11.13
N LEU A 586 -23.69 15.42 -10.30
CA LEU A 586 -23.61 16.83 -10.66
C LEU A 586 -22.13 17.27 -10.63
N ASN A 587 -21.64 17.77 -11.74
CA ASN A 587 -20.30 18.33 -11.84
C ASN A 587 -20.37 19.79 -12.32
N ARG A 588 -19.55 20.65 -11.69
CA ARG A 588 -19.39 22.05 -12.10
C ARG A 588 -17.95 22.47 -11.87
N ILE A 589 -17.33 23.05 -12.90
CA ILE A 589 -16.00 23.65 -12.82
C ILE A 589 -16.15 25.14 -13.06
N SER A 590 -15.61 25.99 -12.18
CA SER A 590 -15.59 27.45 -12.40
C SER A 590 -14.64 27.78 -13.55
N GLY A 591 -14.84 28.93 -14.16
CA GLY A 591 -13.86 29.53 -15.06
C GLY A 591 -12.58 29.92 -14.30
N THR A 592 -11.53 30.17 -15.07
CA THR A 592 -10.30 30.82 -14.60
C THR A 592 -10.32 32.30 -15.03
N GLY A 593 -9.62 33.13 -14.30
CA GLY A 593 -9.39 34.53 -14.70
C GLY A 593 -8.33 34.64 -15.80
N GLN A 594 -8.28 35.81 -16.42
CA GLN A 594 -7.15 36.15 -17.28
C GLN A 594 -5.91 36.42 -16.41
N THR A 595 -4.75 35.94 -16.85
CA THR A 595 -3.49 36.27 -16.19
C THR A 595 -2.90 37.56 -16.72
N ASN A 596 -2.06 38.19 -15.91
CA ASN A 596 -1.27 39.33 -16.36
C ASN A 596 -0.05 38.85 -17.16
N CYS A 597 0.38 39.66 -18.11
CA CYS A 597 1.64 39.43 -18.78
C CYS A 597 2.80 39.79 -17.86
N LEU A 598 3.58 38.79 -17.46
CA LEU A 598 4.76 38.96 -16.61
C LEU A 598 6.02 38.86 -17.46
N VAL A 599 6.98 39.71 -17.20
CA VAL A 599 8.29 39.73 -17.88
C VAL A 599 9.42 39.76 -16.87
N ILE A 600 10.56 39.17 -17.24
CA ILE A 600 11.81 39.29 -16.50
C ILE A 600 12.55 40.48 -17.07
N LEU A 601 12.78 41.54 -16.27
CA LEU A 601 13.54 42.67 -16.70
C LEU A 601 15.01 42.31 -16.92
N PRO A 602 15.64 42.81 -18.01
CA PRO A 602 17.05 42.56 -18.28
C PRO A 602 17.92 42.94 -17.07
N GLY A 603 18.83 42.05 -16.68
CA GLY A 603 19.71 42.26 -15.53
C GLY A 603 19.09 41.99 -14.17
N THR A 604 17.85 41.48 -14.11
CA THR A 604 17.18 41.09 -12.89
C THR A 604 16.71 39.63 -12.99
N SER A 605 16.40 39.01 -11.83
CA SER A 605 15.72 37.71 -11.77
C SER A 605 14.26 37.84 -11.34
N THR A 606 13.73 39.05 -11.26
CA THR A 606 12.39 39.33 -10.72
C THR A 606 11.36 39.45 -11.85
N LEU A 607 10.20 38.83 -11.66
CA LEU A 607 9.04 39.00 -12.53
C LEU A 607 8.31 40.27 -12.18
N PHE A 608 8.00 41.06 -13.20
CA PHE A 608 7.22 42.30 -13.13
C PHE A 608 6.06 42.27 -14.11
N LEU A 609 5.05 43.09 -13.87
CA LEU A 609 4.02 43.37 -14.87
C LEU A 609 4.66 44.02 -16.10
N ASN A 610 4.35 43.49 -17.27
CA ASN A 610 4.76 44.16 -18.51
C ASN A 610 3.90 45.41 -18.71
N PRO A 611 4.45 46.64 -18.58
CA PRO A 611 3.66 47.86 -18.67
C PRO A 611 3.15 48.12 -20.09
N ASN A 612 3.73 47.49 -21.10
CA ASN A 612 3.42 47.68 -22.51
C ASN A 612 2.47 46.63 -23.10
N ALA A 613 2.15 45.58 -22.33
CA ALA A 613 1.29 44.48 -22.81
C ALA A 613 -0.16 44.73 -22.41
N THR A 614 -0.90 45.42 -23.23
CA THR A 614 -2.33 45.62 -23.00
C THR A 614 -3.20 44.43 -23.43
N SER A 615 -2.68 43.46 -24.19
CA SER A 615 -3.43 42.27 -24.65
C SER A 615 -2.57 41.22 -25.37
N ASP A 616 -1.30 41.02 -24.99
CA ASP A 616 -0.46 40.07 -25.71
C ASP A 616 -0.83 38.64 -25.35
N ALA A 617 -1.55 37.97 -26.24
CA ALA A 617 -1.91 36.56 -26.12
C ALA A 617 -0.70 35.61 -26.04
N ALA A 618 0.49 36.07 -26.36
CA ALA A 618 1.72 35.28 -26.30
C ALA A 618 2.29 35.18 -24.88
N CYS A 619 1.95 36.07 -23.95
CA CYS A 619 2.51 36.09 -22.59
C CYS A 619 1.48 36.06 -21.46
N SER A 620 0.20 36.00 -21.77
CA SER A 620 -0.88 35.86 -20.78
C SER A 620 -1.79 34.68 -21.11
N LEU A 621 -2.27 33.97 -20.10
CA LEU A 621 -3.34 33.00 -20.28
C LEU A 621 -4.68 33.71 -20.33
N GLN A 622 -5.45 33.43 -21.37
CA GLN A 622 -6.80 33.94 -21.49
C GLN A 622 -7.73 33.32 -20.44
N ALA A 623 -8.71 34.06 -19.99
CA ALA A 623 -9.75 33.54 -19.13
C ALA A 623 -10.44 32.35 -19.81
N GLN A 624 -10.57 31.26 -19.09
CA GLN A 624 -11.29 30.10 -19.58
C GLN A 624 -12.69 30.07 -18.97
N PRO A 625 -13.74 29.91 -19.79
CA PRO A 625 -15.09 29.81 -19.26
C PRO A 625 -15.21 28.55 -18.41
N GLY A 626 -15.98 28.62 -17.34
CA GLY A 626 -16.35 27.47 -16.56
C GLY A 626 -17.34 26.60 -17.30
N THR A 627 -17.47 25.36 -16.86
CA THR A 627 -18.56 24.48 -17.28
C THR A 627 -19.85 24.95 -16.60
N GLY A 628 -20.99 24.84 -17.29
CA GLY A 628 -22.28 24.86 -16.62
C GLY A 628 -22.44 23.67 -15.68
N ASN A 629 -23.60 23.52 -15.08
CA ASN A 629 -23.94 22.31 -14.36
C ASN A 629 -24.05 21.14 -15.34
N ILE A 630 -23.23 20.11 -15.15
CA ILE A 630 -23.24 18.89 -15.94
C ILE A 630 -23.90 17.80 -15.08
N TYR A 631 -25.05 17.33 -15.51
CA TYR A 631 -25.77 16.23 -14.88
C TYR A 631 -25.48 14.94 -15.64
N THR A 632 -25.09 13.91 -14.92
CA THR A 632 -24.92 12.56 -15.46
C THR A 632 -25.80 11.60 -14.70
N TYR A 633 -26.57 10.81 -15.41
CA TYR A 633 -27.44 9.77 -14.86
C TYR A 633 -26.93 8.42 -15.35
N THR A 634 -26.68 7.51 -14.43
CA THR A 634 -26.24 6.15 -14.75
C THR A 634 -27.29 5.17 -14.26
N ALA A 635 -27.69 4.24 -15.12
CA ALA A 635 -28.47 3.07 -14.72
C ALA A 635 -27.63 1.82 -15.02
N GLN A 636 -27.63 0.87 -14.10
CA GLN A 636 -26.86 -0.36 -14.25
C GLN A 636 -27.65 -1.58 -13.79
N ALA A 637 -27.49 -2.68 -14.50
CA ALA A 637 -27.90 -4.00 -14.09
C ALA A 637 -26.69 -4.92 -14.15
N ILE A 638 -26.40 -5.60 -13.03
CA ILE A 638 -25.26 -6.51 -12.93
C ILE A 638 -25.82 -7.91 -12.70
N GLY A 639 -25.57 -8.80 -13.66
CA GLY A 639 -25.90 -10.22 -13.55
C GLY A 639 -24.66 -11.05 -13.22
N ALA A 640 -24.83 -12.09 -12.40
CA ALA A 640 -23.83 -13.12 -12.15
C ALA A 640 -24.42 -14.48 -12.56
N ASN A 641 -23.58 -15.42 -12.99
CA ASN A 641 -23.97 -16.77 -13.39
C ASN A 641 -24.89 -16.83 -14.62
N PHE A 642 -24.51 -16.16 -15.72
CA PHE A 642 -25.08 -16.50 -17.03
C PHE A 642 -24.65 -17.92 -17.43
N PRO A 643 -25.56 -18.76 -17.95
CA PRO A 643 -25.22 -20.10 -18.40
C PRO A 643 -24.26 -20.10 -19.58
#